data_fc8460ac1e3337abcdb71a9ec3ac97b4
#
_entry.id   fc8460ac1e3337abcdb71a9ec3ac97b4
#
_cell.length_a   1.000
_cell.length_b   1.000
_cell.length_c   1.000
_cell.angle_alpha   90.00
_cell.angle_beta   90.00
_cell.angle_gamma   90.00
#
_symmetry.space_group_name_H-M   'P 1'
#
loop_
_entity.id
_entity.type
_entity.pdbx_description
1 polymer ?
#
loop_
_entity_poly.entity_id
_entity_poly.type
_entity_poly.pdbx_seq_one_letter_code
_entity_poly.pdbx_strand_id
1 'polypeptide(L)'
;MIFTYIHPHLSPFYNDKGYDSTLVYLEKFILQVTKQYVDLPFLIIGDLNSRIGDWNLTQDDEGEPQKSGMPETYGNRKSRDMITNTFGRQLISLCELCQFVPLNGNAMGDLEGNFTFVSNHGKSVIDYALVSVDLFIQNICCFHILSNVESLHAPIYIPIYGAYLKNNRLKSHNQTCKKISILKWDIEKENMFCSKMKNNKQEINEAEQMIELRPDEAVKRFTGTIVSAASCMRRNVCIRTGRKKVKNDWYDTECTLAKQNAKDAKYDYDTAQDDKRKEKLFFRLRAKYKDTTRDKKRIARTDKIRKLIRVKKDGKRFWSTIKDLRPNTKSQPEIDMNEWKKHFERVFKGKDICQGNKPNEIDRNKELVTVEKLDTDITREEVSESIQSLKSEKASGIDEVCGEFIKTSHDIVLPFLTKLFNYMYKNSYYPLQWCKAVITPILKNGNNTNPDNYRGISLLSVISKTFTSIINKRLYEWCEKEDKISFEQAAFRKSFSTTDHIFTLTTIIQNRLYKKDGGKVYACFIDYHKAYDHIDRQSLWDVLYDTGVSNKMISMFKAMYKTVLSCVRWNGTLSEMFECPSGLRQGCLCSPLAFALLIGKVADCVRRNGKHGFQLIPGGPEIYQLLFADDIILISSTPHGLQTQINNLESASKSLGLTVNMKKTKIMVFRRGGFLGKNEKWFFKKQQLETVDSYKYLGFTLTTRLSDTKACEDFAKRAKMKVFEILKTMWALCSLNTVIFFQLFDAQVKPMLLYAAEIWGWRDVDIIESAHLFACKRILNVSNKTPNHMTYGETGRYPLHIDAKVATVRYWLKVMKMPNHRLPKQALLSMMTIHERDENDKRIGWYTAVKRCLADNGFLKVWEDGGTTDEKAFLRKLKDKLVFNFEQSWLQRMESSERFSSYKTFKKVFLAELYLNDITVKKFRDALIRFRLGLNNLKVNRRFSQSNFDKNCDFCEDVLEDEQHFLFECHKYEPIREKYLHRYFNLDVITVAELLQTLDLICIRQLAMYIYYGLEMRKNYSKE
;
A
#
# COMPACT_ATOMS: atom_id res chain seq x y z
N MET A 1 -17.91 -29.45 5.41
CA MET A 1 -18.72 -28.85 4.31
C MET A 1 -17.78 -28.42 3.20
N ILE A 2 -18.02 -28.86 1.95
CA ILE A 2 -17.19 -28.58 0.77
C ILE A 2 -18.03 -27.82 -0.23
N PHE A 3 -17.56 -26.66 -0.72
CA PHE A 3 -18.19 -25.92 -1.80
C PHE A 3 -17.37 -26.12 -3.08
N THR A 4 -18.04 -26.51 -4.17
CA THR A 4 -17.37 -26.83 -5.42
C THR A 4 -18.07 -26.20 -6.63
N TYR A 5 -17.31 -26.00 -7.70
CA TYR A 5 -17.77 -25.61 -9.03
C TYR A 5 -17.02 -26.42 -10.07
N ILE A 6 -17.72 -27.14 -10.91
CA ILE A 6 -17.18 -27.92 -11.99
C ILE A 6 -17.43 -27.20 -13.31
N HIS A 7 -16.37 -27.04 -14.12
CA HIS A 7 -16.52 -26.41 -15.43
C HIS A 7 -17.37 -27.27 -16.39
N PRO A 8 -18.19 -26.66 -17.29
CA PRO A 8 -18.90 -27.42 -18.33
C PRO A 8 -17.93 -28.25 -19.21
N HIS A 9 -18.42 -29.40 -19.71
CA HIS A 9 -17.62 -30.38 -20.45
C HIS A 9 -16.80 -29.80 -21.64
N LEU A 10 -17.30 -28.81 -22.37
CA LEU A 10 -16.62 -28.15 -23.50
C LEU A 10 -15.90 -26.86 -23.08
N SER A 11 -15.58 -26.67 -21.81
CA SER A 11 -14.89 -25.47 -21.35
C SER A 11 -13.42 -25.46 -21.84
N PRO A 12 -12.91 -24.32 -22.35
CA PRO A 12 -11.49 -24.15 -22.69
C PRO A 12 -10.51 -24.46 -21.54
N PHE A 13 -11.04 -24.51 -20.31
CA PHE A 13 -10.26 -24.85 -19.11
C PHE A 13 -9.58 -26.22 -19.19
N TYR A 14 -10.23 -27.21 -19.83
CA TYR A 14 -9.68 -28.57 -19.95
C TYR A 14 -8.57 -28.67 -21.00
N ASN A 15 -8.56 -27.81 -22.02
CA ASN A 15 -7.57 -27.82 -23.10
C ASN A 15 -6.19 -27.30 -22.67
N ASP A 16 -6.15 -26.41 -21.64
CA ASP A 16 -4.90 -25.74 -21.23
C ASP A 16 -4.09 -26.48 -20.15
N LYS A 17 -4.67 -27.48 -19.46
CA LYS A 17 -4.06 -28.07 -18.25
C LYS A 17 -3.92 -29.59 -18.24
N GLY A 18 -4.33 -30.30 -19.29
CA GLY A 18 -4.15 -31.76 -19.39
C GLY A 18 -4.91 -32.58 -18.34
N TYR A 19 -6.01 -32.05 -17.76
CA TYR A 19 -6.85 -32.76 -16.81
C TYR A 19 -8.02 -33.46 -17.53
N ASP A 20 -8.15 -34.75 -17.35
CA ASP A 20 -9.24 -35.55 -17.95
C ASP A 20 -10.64 -35.16 -17.45
N SER A 21 -10.79 -34.74 -16.20
CA SER A 21 -11.99 -34.02 -15.69
C SER A 21 -11.75 -33.44 -14.30
N THR A 22 -12.50 -32.37 -13.96
CA THR A 22 -12.48 -31.76 -12.60
C THR A 22 -13.13 -32.69 -11.56
N LEU A 23 -14.00 -33.61 -12.01
CA LEU A 23 -14.62 -34.62 -11.14
C LEU A 23 -13.59 -35.66 -10.64
N VAL A 24 -12.65 -36.06 -11.47
CA VAL A 24 -11.53 -36.95 -11.04
C VAL A 24 -10.64 -36.27 -9.99
N TYR A 25 -10.45 -34.98 -10.12
CA TYR A 25 -9.72 -34.23 -9.09
C TYR A 25 -10.52 -34.11 -7.78
N LEU A 26 -11.82 -33.86 -7.88
CA LEU A 26 -12.73 -33.82 -6.72
C LEU A 26 -12.74 -35.18 -6.01
N GLU A 27 -12.80 -36.26 -6.77
CA GLU A 27 -12.74 -37.62 -6.23
C GLU A 27 -11.46 -37.86 -5.41
N LYS A 28 -10.28 -37.58 -6.01
CA LYS A 28 -8.99 -37.70 -5.32
C LYS A 28 -8.94 -36.84 -4.05
N PHE A 29 -9.45 -35.62 -4.10
CA PHE A 29 -9.51 -34.73 -2.97
C PHE A 29 -10.43 -35.27 -1.87
N ILE A 30 -11.62 -35.78 -2.21
CA ILE A 30 -12.56 -36.37 -1.25
C ILE A 30 -11.94 -37.59 -0.59
N LEU A 31 -11.35 -38.51 -1.38
CA LEU A 31 -10.69 -39.71 -0.85
C LEU A 31 -9.50 -39.36 0.07
N GLN A 32 -8.79 -38.29 -0.17
CA GLN A 32 -7.72 -37.80 0.71
C GLN A 32 -8.29 -37.25 2.02
N VAL A 33 -9.37 -36.47 1.95
CA VAL A 33 -10.01 -35.85 3.11
C VAL A 33 -10.71 -36.92 3.97
N THR A 34 -11.40 -37.91 3.38
CA THR A 34 -12.04 -39.02 4.11
C THR A 34 -11.02 -39.91 4.83
N LYS A 35 -9.83 -40.12 4.26
CA LYS A 35 -8.72 -40.82 4.96
C LYS A 35 -8.21 -40.04 6.18
N GLN A 36 -8.26 -38.73 6.16
CA GLN A 36 -7.78 -37.86 7.23
C GLN A 36 -8.83 -37.67 8.35
N TYR A 37 -10.12 -37.78 8.01
CA TYR A 37 -11.26 -37.51 8.89
C TYR A 37 -12.28 -38.64 8.83
N VAL A 38 -11.90 -39.84 9.30
CA VAL A 38 -12.58 -41.12 9.10
C VAL A 38 -14.05 -41.11 9.61
N ASP A 39 -14.38 -40.40 10.70
CA ASP A 39 -15.67 -40.44 11.38
C ASP A 39 -16.50 -39.16 11.23
N LEU A 40 -16.18 -38.27 10.31
CA LEU A 40 -16.90 -37.01 10.16
C LEU A 40 -17.89 -37.08 8.98
N PRO A 41 -19.15 -36.66 9.18
CA PRO A 41 -20.10 -36.60 8.10
C PRO A 41 -19.76 -35.48 7.09
N PHE A 42 -20.04 -35.74 5.80
CA PHE A 42 -19.73 -34.85 4.70
C PHE A 42 -20.97 -34.20 4.08
N LEU A 43 -20.84 -32.96 3.69
CA LEU A 43 -21.80 -32.22 2.89
C LEU A 43 -21.04 -31.45 1.78
N ILE A 44 -21.35 -31.78 0.53
CA ILE A 44 -20.78 -31.16 -0.67
C ILE A 44 -21.90 -30.38 -1.37
N ILE A 45 -21.64 -29.09 -1.67
CA ILE A 45 -22.63 -28.21 -2.31
C ILE A 45 -21.99 -27.48 -3.49
N GLY A 46 -22.65 -27.45 -4.63
CA GLY A 46 -22.19 -26.62 -5.73
C GLY A 46 -22.85 -26.92 -7.07
N ASP A 47 -22.40 -26.15 -8.06
CA ASP A 47 -22.68 -26.38 -9.46
C ASP A 47 -21.70 -27.45 -9.98
N LEU A 48 -22.22 -28.66 -10.19
CA LEU A 48 -21.45 -29.81 -10.61
C LEU A 48 -21.45 -29.98 -12.14
N ASN A 49 -22.24 -29.19 -12.87
CA ASN A 49 -22.48 -29.30 -14.32
C ASN A 49 -22.76 -30.72 -14.80
N SER A 50 -23.31 -31.54 -13.90
CA SER A 50 -23.62 -32.98 -14.07
C SER A 50 -25.11 -33.19 -14.06
N ARG A 51 -25.63 -34.02 -14.97
CA ARG A 51 -27.06 -34.39 -15.01
C ARG A 51 -27.12 -35.90 -14.72
N ILE A 52 -27.72 -36.28 -13.59
CA ILE A 52 -27.74 -37.66 -13.09
C ILE A 52 -29.11 -38.34 -13.26
N GLY A 53 -30.06 -37.68 -13.97
CA GLY A 53 -31.40 -38.24 -14.10
C GLY A 53 -32.12 -38.40 -12.75
N ASP A 54 -32.78 -39.50 -12.60
CA ASP A 54 -33.49 -39.96 -11.38
C ASP A 54 -32.62 -40.91 -10.54
N TRP A 55 -31.35 -41.16 -10.89
CA TRP A 55 -30.44 -42.05 -10.17
C TRP A 55 -30.40 -41.75 -8.66
N ASN A 56 -30.40 -42.78 -7.85
CA ASN A 56 -30.31 -42.73 -6.39
C ASN A 56 -29.46 -43.89 -5.82
N LEU A 57 -28.62 -43.61 -4.83
CA LEU A 57 -27.79 -44.60 -4.14
C LEU A 57 -28.59 -45.61 -3.31
N THR A 58 -29.84 -45.32 -3.01
CA THR A 58 -30.70 -46.13 -2.15
C THR A 58 -31.37 -47.31 -2.87
N GLN A 59 -31.11 -47.48 -4.19
CA GLN A 59 -31.69 -48.55 -5.02
C GLN A 59 -30.58 -49.40 -5.62
N ASP A 60 -30.88 -50.72 -5.82
CA ASP A 60 -30.05 -51.61 -6.65
C ASP A 60 -30.37 -51.48 -8.14
N ASP A 61 -29.64 -52.23 -8.99
CA ASP A 61 -29.82 -52.21 -10.46
C ASP A 61 -31.22 -52.70 -10.92
N GLU A 62 -31.96 -53.34 -10.04
CA GLU A 62 -33.33 -53.84 -10.28
C GLU A 62 -34.40 -52.87 -9.74
N GLY A 63 -34.01 -51.76 -9.08
CA GLY A 63 -34.92 -50.76 -8.52
C GLY A 63 -35.43 -51.08 -7.13
N GLU A 64 -34.96 -52.16 -6.48
CA GLU A 64 -35.35 -52.53 -5.12
C GLU A 64 -34.49 -51.83 -4.06
N PRO A 65 -35.02 -51.49 -2.89
CA PRO A 65 -34.29 -50.81 -1.82
C PRO A 65 -33.13 -51.66 -1.29
N GLN A 66 -31.92 -51.10 -1.30
CA GLN A 66 -30.75 -51.79 -0.70
C GLN A 66 -30.99 -52.09 0.79
N LYS A 67 -30.91 -53.36 1.19
CA LYS A 67 -31.28 -53.91 2.52
C LYS A 67 -30.36 -53.54 3.69
N SER A 68 -29.63 -52.46 3.67
CA SER A 68 -28.75 -52.12 4.79
C SER A 68 -29.19 -50.84 5.51
N GLY A 69 -30.15 -50.97 6.44
CA GLY A 69 -30.33 -49.97 7.51
C GLY A 69 -31.08 -48.69 7.18
N MET A 70 -31.61 -48.50 5.96
CA MET A 70 -32.37 -47.32 5.63
C MET A 70 -33.84 -47.45 6.02
N PRO A 71 -34.49 -46.39 6.57
CA PRO A 71 -35.93 -46.47 6.91
C PRO A 71 -36.76 -46.61 5.66
N GLU A 72 -37.78 -47.47 5.69
CA GLU A 72 -38.78 -47.73 4.61
C GLU A 72 -39.54 -46.47 4.14
N THR A 73 -39.39 -45.35 4.81
CA THR A 73 -40.08 -44.10 4.55
C THR A 73 -39.44 -43.22 3.46
N TYR A 74 -38.25 -43.56 2.97
CA TYR A 74 -37.60 -42.80 1.89
C TYR A 74 -37.88 -43.46 0.54
N GLY A 75 -38.89 -42.93 -0.16
CA GLY A 75 -39.25 -43.35 -1.50
C GLY A 75 -38.17 -43.10 -2.54
N ASN A 76 -38.39 -43.58 -3.78
CA ASN A 76 -37.50 -43.36 -4.91
C ASN A 76 -37.25 -41.86 -5.10
N ARG A 77 -35.98 -41.49 -5.29
CA ARG A 77 -35.60 -40.12 -5.67
C ARG A 77 -36.35 -39.74 -6.94
N LYS A 78 -36.96 -38.54 -6.94
CA LYS A 78 -37.60 -37.98 -8.12
C LYS A 78 -36.68 -36.88 -8.71
N SER A 79 -36.68 -36.77 -10.03
CA SER A 79 -36.02 -35.66 -10.74
C SER A 79 -36.87 -35.21 -11.91
N ARG A 80 -37.13 -33.92 -12.06
CA ARG A 80 -37.72 -33.35 -13.27
C ARG A 80 -36.76 -33.35 -14.47
N ASP A 81 -35.45 -33.56 -14.26
CA ASP A 81 -34.44 -33.72 -15.28
C ASP A 81 -34.05 -35.19 -15.42
N MET A 82 -34.68 -35.88 -16.40
CA MET A 82 -34.46 -37.29 -16.63
C MET A 82 -33.18 -37.62 -17.44
N ILE A 83 -32.37 -36.63 -17.80
CA ILE A 83 -31.21 -36.81 -18.66
C ILE A 83 -29.98 -37.11 -17.82
N THR A 84 -29.23 -38.13 -18.21
CA THR A 84 -27.87 -38.41 -17.67
C THR A 84 -26.80 -38.08 -18.72
N ASN A 85 -25.90 -37.13 -18.41
CA ASN A 85 -24.80 -36.76 -19.28
C ASN A 85 -23.47 -37.44 -18.85
N THR A 86 -22.41 -37.25 -19.62
CA THR A 86 -21.09 -37.85 -19.34
C THR A 86 -20.56 -37.53 -17.94
N PHE A 87 -20.66 -36.27 -17.50
CA PHE A 87 -20.30 -35.85 -16.14
C PHE A 87 -21.26 -36.41 -15.10
N GLY A 88 -22.53 -36.60 -15.46
CA GLY A 88 -23.53 -37.26 -14.58
C GLY A 88 -23.12 -38.69 -14.25
N ARG A 89 -22.68 -39.49 -15.25
CA ARG A 89 -22.16 -40.85 -15.02
C ARG A 89 -20.93 -40.86 -14.10
N GLN A 90 -19.99 -39.92 -14.27
CA GLN A 90 -18.85 -39.79 -13.39
C GLN A 90 -19.24 -39.38 -11.97
N LEU A 91 -20.25 -38.51 -11.83
CA LEU A 91 -20.77 -38.10 -10.53
C LEU A 91 -21.51 -39.27 -9.83
N ILE A 92 -22.23 -40.07 -10.57
CA ILE A 92 -22.86 -41.31 -10.06
C ILE A 92 -21.78 -42.22 -9.49
N SER A 93 -20.73 -42.57 -10.27
CA SER A 93 -19.62 -43.39 -9.79
C SER A 93 -18.94 -42.83 -8.54
N LEU A 94 -18.78 -41.52 -8.45
CA LEU A 94 -18.26 -40.88 -7.26
C LEU A 94 -19.16 -41.01 -6.04
N CYS A 95 -20.47 -40.87 -6.23
CA CYS A 95 -21.49 -41.05 -5.17
C CYS A 95 -21.53 -42.50 -4.67
N GLU A 96 -21.44 -43.46 -5.54
CA GLU A 96 -21.37 -44.90 -5.22
C GLU A 96 -20.08 -45.22 -4.43
N LEU A 97 -18.92 -44.76 -4.91
CA LEU A 97 -17.63 -45.00 -4.26
C LEU A 97 -17.54 -44.40 -2.87
N CYS A 98 -18.06 -43.20 -2.70
CA CYS A 98 -17.96 -42.43 -1.45
C CYS A 98 -19.24 -42.47 -0.58
N GLN A 99 -20.24 -43.23 -0.97
CA GLN A 99 -21.52 -43.37 -0.27
C GLN A 99 -22.19 -41.99 -0.01
N PHE A 100 -22.38 -41.20 -1.09
CA PHE A 100 -23.07 -39.94 -1.04
C PHE A 100 -24.47 -40.01 -1.62
N VAL A 101 -25.41 -39.38 -0.93
CA VAL A 101 -26.82 -39.27 -1.33
C VAL A 101 -27.09 -37.84 -1.81
N PRO A 102 -27.65 -37.61 -3.03
CA PRO A 102 -28.09 -36.29 -3.44
C PRO A 102 -29.37 -35.89 -2.69
N LEU A 103 -29.41 -34.68 -2.14
CA LEU A 103 -30.57 -34.12 -1.47
C LEU A 103 -31.66 -33.67 -2.44
N ASN A 104 -31.32 -33.32 -3.67
CA ASN A 104 -32.26 -32.94 -4.74
C ASN A 104 -33.19 -34.12 -5.04
N GLY A 105 -34.52 -33.93 -4.85
CA GLY A 105 -35.51 -34.96 -5.06
C GLY A 105 -35.59 -36.04 -3.96
N ASN A 106 -34.77 -35.96 -2.92
CA ASN A 106 -34.71 -36.91 -1.80
C ASN A 106 -35.01 -36.27 -0.43
N ALA A 107 -34.82 -34.94 -0.29
CA ALA A 107 -34.95 -34.28 1.00
C ALA A 107 -36.22 -33.43 1.09
N MET A 108 -36.71 -33.22 2.32
CA MET A 108 -37.81 -32.29 2.59
C MET A 108 -37.50 -30.90 2.04
N GLY A 109 -38.47 -30.32 1.30
CA GLY A 109 -38.34 -29.03 0.63
C GLY A 109 -38.13 -29.09 -0.87
N ASP A 110 -37.67 -30.26 -1.42
CA ASP A 110 -37.62 -30.55 -2.86
C ASP A 110 -37.80 -32.05 -3.13
N LEU A 111 -38.97 -32.59 -2.80
CA LEU A 111 -39.27 -33.99 -3.05
C LEU A 111 -39.57 -34.31 -4.54
N GLU A 112 -39.74 -33.29 -5.37
CA GLU A 112 -40.06 -33.42 -6.81
C GLU A 112 -38.78 -33.26 -7.69
N GLY A 113 -37.62 -32.94 -7.12
CA GLY A 113 -36.38 -32.75 -7.85
C GLY A 113 -36.44 -31.63 -8.90
N ASN A 114 -36.80 -30.43 -8.45
CA ASN A 114 -37.02 -29.26 -9.31
C ASN A 114 -35.76 -28.81 -10.01
N PHE A 115 -35.94 -28.15 -11.17
CA PHE A 115 -34.80 -27.61 -11.94
C PHE A 115 -34.02 -26.54 -11.18
N THR A 116 -32.71 -26.68 -11.13
CA THR A 116 -31.79 -25.72 -10.50
C THR A 116 -31.23 -24.70 -11.49
N PHE A 117 -31.27 -24.99 -12.79
CA PHE A 117 -30.88 -24.11 -13.88
C PHE A 117 -32.00 -23.96 -14.90
N VAL A 118 -32.31 -22.70 -15.28
CA VAL A 118 -33.36 -22.38 -16.24
C VAL A 118 -32.89 -21.31 -17.22
N SER A 119 -32.86 -21.64 -18.50
CA SER A 119 -32.45 -20.73 -19.59
C SER A 119 -33.43 -20.73 -20.76
N ASN A 120 -33.23 -19.85 -21.74
CA ASN A 120 -34.02 -19.84 -22.99
C ASN A 120 -33.81 -21.09 -23.85
N HIS A 121 -32.75 -21.87 -23.58
CA HIS A 121 -32.35 -23.05 -24.35
C HIS A 121 -32.65 -24.35 -23.63
N GLY A 122 -33.20 -24.31 -22.43
CA GLY A 122 -33.58 -25.49 -21.67
C GLY A 122 -33.47 -25.35 -20.15
N LYS A 123 -33.94 -26.41 -19.48
CA LYS A 123 -33.92 -26.53 -18.02
C LYS A 123 -33.09 -27.76 -17.63
N SER A 124 -32.41 -27.70 -16.48
CA SER A 124 -31.62 -28.83 -15.96
C SER A 124 -31.41 -28.79 -14.46
N VAL A 125 -31.10 -29.94 -13.88
CA VAL A 125 -30.62 -30.08 -12.49
C VAL A 125 -29.13 -30.30 -12.56
N ILE A 126 -28.34 -29.26 -12.21
CA ILE A 126 -26.87 -29.28 -12.27
C ILE A 126 -26.24 -28.77 -10.99
N ASP A 127 -26.98 -28.11 -10.12
CA ASP A 127 -26.56 -27.68 -8.78
C ASP A 127 -27.04 -28.70 -7.77
N TYR A 128 -26.14 -29.34 -7.04
CA TYR A 128 -26.43 -30.41 -6.09
C TYR A 128 -25.98 -30.09 -4.68
N ALA A 129 -26.66 -30.79 -3.74
CA ALA A 129 -26.12 -31.00 -2.41
C ALA A 129 -26.02 -32.52 -2.18
N LEU A 130 -24.81 -33.00 -1.96
CA LEU A 130 -24.50 -34.40 -1.71
C LEU A 130 -24.13 -34.55 -0.24
N VAL A 131 -24.72 -35.53 0.45
CA VAL A 131 -24.46 -35.83 1.86
C VAL A 131 -24.00 -37.26 2.05
N SER A 132 -23.16 -37.52 3.06
CA SER A 132 -22.87 -38.90 3.46
C SER A 132 -24.14 -39.60 3.96
N VAL A 133 -24.21 -40.91 3.76
CA VAL A 133 -25.37 -41.72 4.15
C VAL A 133 -25.74 -41.50 5.61
N ASP A 134 -24.79 -41.45 6.52
CA ASP A 134 -25.01 -41.22 7.96
C ASP A 134 -25.75 -39.87 8.23
N LEU A 135 -25.40 -38.82 7.51
CA LEU A 135 -26.04 -37.52 7.64
C LEU A 135 -27.44 -37.51 7.04
N PHE A 136 -27.67 -38.31 5.99
CA PHE A 136 -28.95 -38.47 5.34
C PHE A 136 -29.94 -39.26 6.22
N ILE A 137 -29.50 -40.38 6.80
CA ILE A 137 -30.33 -41.24 7.69
C ILE A 137 -30.79 -40.46 8.94
N GLN A 138 -29.94 -39.58 9.47
CA GLN A 138 -30.29 -38.73 10.62
C GLN A 138 -31.32 -37.65 10.30
N ASN A 139 -31.73 -37.48 9.02
CA ASN A 139 -32.69 -36.48 8.54
C ASN A 139 -32.39 -35.03 9.01
N ILE A 140 -31.09 -34.70 9.08
CA ILE A 140 -30.60 -33.45 9.66
C ILE A 140 -30.69 -32.28 8.64
N CYS A 141 -30.83 -32.60 7.34
CA CYS A 141 -30.80 -31.61 6.27
C CYS A 141 -32.13 -31.56 5.49
N CYS A 142 -32.63 -30.35 5.26
CA CYS A 142 -33.64 -30.08 4.24
C CYS A 142 -33.00 -29.42 3.03
N PHE A 143 -33.63 -29.53 1.86
CA PHE A 143 -33.13 -28.93 0.62
C PHE A 143 -34.21 -28.08 -0.03
N HIS A 144 -34.01 -26.79 -0.18
CA HIS A 144 -34.95 -25.88 -0.79
C HIS A 144 -34.33 -25.15 -1.99
N ILE A 145 -35.06 -25.15 -3.11
CA ILE A 145 -34.72 -24.36 -4.29
C ILE A 145 -35.51 -23.05 -4.23
N LEU A 146 -34.83 -21.93 -4.19
CA LEU A 146 -35.45 -20.62 -4.06
C LEU A 146 -35.67 -19.96 -5.43
N SER A 147 -36.76 -19.22 -5.58
CA SER A 147 -37.00 -18.44 -6.79
C SER A 147 -35.99 -17.33 -6.97
N ASN A 148 -35.44 -17.14 -8.18
CA ASN A 148 -34.42 -16.14 -8.49
C ASN A 148 -34.63 -15.49 -9.86
N VAL A 149 -34.46 -14.19 -9.95
CA VAL A 149 -34.48 -13.39 -11.19
C VAL A 149 -33.09 -12.84 -11.58
N GLU A 150 -32.10 -12.93 -10.70
CA GLU A 150 -30.78 -12.37 -10.89
C GLU A 150 -29.81 -13.32 -11.62
N SER A 151 -29.99 -14.64 -11.44
CA SER A 151 -29.17 -15.68 -12.06
C SER A 151 -30.03 -16.65 -12.88
N LEU A 152 -29.41 -17.45 -13.76
CA LEU A 152 -30.03 -18.60 -14.41
C LEU A 152 -30.07 -19.78 -13.44
N HIS A 153 -29.16 -19.83 -12.45
CA HIS A 153 -29.15 -20.79 -11.38
C HIS A 153 -30.08 -20.36 -10.26
N ALA A 154 -30.90 -21.27 -9.75
CA ALA A 154 -31.72 -21.07 -8.58
C ALA A 154 -30.84 -21.17 -7.31
N PRO A 155 -31.00 -20.28 -6.32
CA PRO A 155 -30.29 -20.43 -5.05
C PRO A 155 -30.79 -21.67 -4.30
N ILE A 156 -29.83 -22.42 -3.75
CA ILE A 156 -30.08 -23.55 -2.87
C ILE A 156 -29.99 -23.08 -1.41
N TYR A 157 -30.97 -23.46 -0.60
CA TYR A 157 -30.99 -23.22 0.84
C TYR A 157 -31.10 -24.54 1.59
N ILE A 158 -30.14 -24.82 2.47
CA ILE A 158 -30.05 -26.07 3.22
C ILE A 158 -30.03 -25.73 4.71
N PRO A 159 -31.18 -25.83 5.43
CA PRO A 159 -31.15 -25.77 6.88
C PRO A 159 -30.64 -27.11 7.44
N ILE A 160 -29.70 -27.04 8.34
CA ILE A 160 -29.13 -28.20 9.04
C ILE A 160 -29.64 -28.17 10.49
N TYR A 161 -30.44 -29.19 10.84
CA TYR A 161 -31.01 -29.36 12.18
C TYR A 161 -30.15 -30.30 13.01
N GLY A 162 -29.71 -29.92 14.23
CA GLY A 162 -29.08 -30.87 15.14
C GLY A 162 -28.09 -30.28 16.14
N ALA A 163 -27.84 -31.06 17.21
CA ALA A 163 -27.08 -30.72 18.40
C ALA A 163 -25.55 -30.66 18.23
N TYR A 164 -25.00 -30.83 17.06
CA TYR A 164 -23.55 -30.86 16.80
C TYR A 164 -22.87 -29.53 16.71
N LEU A 165 -23.57 -28.42 16.70
CA LEU A 165 -23.01 -27.11 16.91
C LEU A 165 -22.86 -26.85 18.40
N LYS A 166 -21.85 -27.47 19.06
CA LYS A 166 -21.41 -27.03 20.38
C LYS A 166 -21.30 -25.50 20.37
N ASN A 167 -22.18 -24.85 21.08
CA ASN A 167 -22.14 -23.49 21.63
C ASN A 167 -20.92 -22.60 21.30
N ASN A 168 -20.63 -22.35 20.05
CA ASN A 168 -20.16 -21.06 19.65
C ASN A 168 -21.42 -20.28 19.29
N ARG A 169 -22.00 -19.63 20.30
CA ARG A 169 -23.03 -18.61 20.08
C ARG A 169 -22.55 -17.75 18.91
N LEU A 170 -23.08 -17.99 17.71
CA LEU A 170 -23.19 -16.97 16.71
C LEU A 170 -23.99 -15.86 17.39
N LYS A 171 -23.25 -14.96 18.07
CA LYS A 171 -23.81 -13.67 18.46
C LYS A 171 -24.41 -13.17 17.17
N SER A 172 -25.73 -13.12 17.08
CA SER A 172 -26.43 -12.38 16.07
C SER A 172 -25.71 -11.04 16.03
N HIS A 173 -24.98 -10.77 14.95
CA HIS A 173 -24.39 -9.45 14.73
C HIS A 173 -25.54 -8.48 14.46
N ASN A 174 -26.30 -8.18 15.51
CA ASN A 174 -27.02 -6.94 15.56
C ASN A 174 -25.93 -5.87 15.42
N GLN A 175 -25.92 -5.23 14.26
CA GLN A 175 -25.03 -4.09 13.97
C GLN A 175 -25.34 -3.01 15.01
N THR A 176 -24.62 -3.07 16.13
CA THR A 176 -24.67 -1.98 17.10
C THR A 176 -23.91 -0.80 16.50
N CYS A 177 -24.66 0.13 15.94
CA CYS A 177 -24.14 1.40 15.51
C CYS A 177 -23.86 2.25 16.76
N LYS A 178 -22.59 2.31 17.20
CA LYS A 178 -22.21 3.19 18.30
C LYS A 178 -22.07 4.60 17.74
N LYS A 179 -22.99 5.50 18.10
CA LYS A 179 -22.89 6.92 17.79
C LYS A 179 -21.89 7.55 18.75
N ILE A 180 -20.84 8.15 18.23
CA ILE A 180 -19.85 8.90 18.99
C ILE A 180 -19.92 10.33 18.53
N SER A 181 -19.99 11.24 19.50
CA SER A 181 -19.95 12.67 19.27
C SER A 181 -18.49 13.14 19.27
N ILE A 182 -18.02 13.76 18.20
CA ILE A 182 -16.66 14.28 18.05
C ILE A 182 -16.69 15.75 17.64
N LEU A 183 -15.73 16.53 18.16
CA LEU A 183 -15.44 17.86 17.65
C LEU A 183 -14.53 17.77 16.43
N LYS A 184 -14.93 18.42 15.35
CA LYS A 184 -14.13 18.48 14.13
C LYS A 184 -14.32 19.83 13.46
N TRP A 185 -13.22 20.47 13.06
CA TRP A 185 -13.23 21.74 12.35
C TRP A 185 -14.15 21.72 11.12
N ASP A 186 -14.95 22.78 10.99
CA ASP A 186 -15.87 23.00 9.89
C ASP A 186 -15.77 24.46 9.42
N ILE A 187 -15.23 24.68 8.24
CA ILE A 187 -15.00 26.00 7.68
C ILE A 187 -16.29 26.81 7.51
N GLU A 188 -17.42 26.14 7.24
CA GLU A 188 -18.73 26.81 7.11
C GLU A 188 -19.23 27.42 8.43
N LYS A 189 -18.72 26.93 9.56
CA LYS A 189 -19.09 27.38 10.92
C LYS A 189 -18.01 28.22 11.58
N GLU A 190 -16.97 28.61 10.84
CA GLU A 190 -15.86 29.41 11.36
C GLU A 190 -16.31 30.73 11.97
N ASN A 191 -17.17 31.50 11.28
CA ASN A 191 -17.70 32.77 11.77
C ASN A 191 -18.49 32.62 13.07
N MET A 192 -19.24 31.51 13.20
CA MET A 192 -20.01 31.23 14.41
C MET A 192 -19.09 30.93 15.60
N PHE A 193 -18.00 30.18 15.36
CA PHE A 193 -16.99 29.91 16.37
C PHE A 193 -16.29 31.20 16.80
N CYS A 194 -15.86 32.04 15.84
CA CYS A 194 -15.21 33.32 16.11
C CYS A 194 -16.10 34.26 16.97
N SER A 195 -17.38 34.34 16.65
CA SER A 195 -18.33 35.15 17.42
C SER A 195 -18.44 34.66 18.87
N LYS A 196 -18.57 33.33 19.06
CA LYS A 196 -18.61 32.75 20.40
C LYS A 196 -17.31 32.97 21.19
N MET A 197 -16.15 32.84 20.52
CA MET A 197 -14.85 33.11 21.16
C MET A 197 -14.72 34.58 21.58
N LYS A 198 -15.20 35.53 20.77
CA LYS A 198 -15.24 36.96 21.15
C LYS A 198 -16.12 37.21 22.36
N ASN A 199 -17.31 36.61 22.41
CA ASN A 199 -18.24 36.73 23.54
C ASN A 199 -17.65 36.14 24.84
N ASN A 200 -16.89 35.05 24.74
CA ASN A 200 -16.26 34.37 25.88
C ASN A 200 -14.87 34.93 26.22
N LYS A 201 -14.47 36.08 25.68
CA LYS A 201 -13.15 36.68 25.94
C LYS A 201 -12.95 36.99 27.44
N GLN A 202 -14.01 37.39 28.13
CA GLN A 202 -13.97 37.67 29.57
C GLN A 202 -13.62 36.42 30.38
N GLU A 203 -14.22 35.26 30.05
CA GLU A 203 -13.89 33.97 30.70
C GLU A 203 -12.43 33.60 30.55
N ILE A 204 -11.82 33.92 29.39
CA ILE A 204 -10.40 33.67 29.14
C ILE A 204 -9.53 34.62 29.98
N ASN A 205 -9.91 35.89 30.10
CA ASN A 205 -9.20 36.86 30.93
C ASN A 205 -9.29 36.48 32.45
N GLU A 206 -10.43 36.00 32.91
CA GLU A 206 -10.58 35.47 34.26
C GLU A 206 -9.71 34.23 34.50
N ALA A 207 -9.67 33.32 33.53
CA ALA A 207 -8.76 32.15 33.57
C ALA A 207 -7.27 32.58 33.58
N GLU A 208 -6.92 33.69 32.91
CA GLU A 208 -5.55 34.25 32.91
C GLU A 208 -5.14 34.76 34.27
N GLN A 209 -6.05 35.41 35.01
CA GLN A 209 -5.79 35.85 36.38
C GLN A 209 -5.59 34.67 37.36
N MET A 210 -6.21 33.55 37.08
CA MET A 210 -6.10 32.36 37.95
C MET A 210 -4.78 31.59 37.79
N ILE A 211 -3.94 31.91 36.79
CA ILE A 211 -2.74 31.10 36.44
C ILE A 211 -1.78 30.97 37.64
N GLU A 212 -1.60 32.04 38.42
CA GLU A 212 -0.63 32.06 39.52
C GLU A 212 -1.12 31.32 40.76
N LEU A 213 -2.41 31.31 40.99
CA LEU A 213 -3.02 30.73 42.19
C LEU A 213 -3.48 29.29 41.98
N ARG A 214 -4.10 29.00 40.84
CA ARG A 214 -4.73 27.70 40.50
C ARG A 214 -4.49 27.31 39.04
N PRO A 215 -3.26 27.00 38.64
CA PRO A 215 -2.92 26.83 37.23
C PRO A 215 -3.68 25.69 36.55
N ASP A 216 -3.94 24.55 37.21
CA ASP A 216 -4.72 23.45 36.61
C ASP A 216 -6.18 23.86 36.36
N GLU A 217 -6.78 24.66 37.25
CA GLU A 217 -8.13 25.14 37.09
C GLU A 217 -8.21 26.19 35.97
N ALA A 218 -7.23 27.07 35.90
CA ALA A 218 -7.08 28.04 34.80
C ALA A 218 -7.02 27.34 33.42
N VAL A 219 -6.19 26.30 33.28
CA VAL A 219 -6.07 25.50 32.04
C VAL A 219 -7.37 24.75 31.75
N LYS A 220 -8.04 24.19 32.75
CA LYS A 220 -9.32 23.48 32.56
C LYS A 220 -10.41 24.46 32.09
N ARG A 221 -10.50 25.65 32.70
CA ARG A 221 -11.47 26.70 32.31
C ARG A 221 -11.18 27.20 30.90
N PHE A 222 -9.94 27.55 30.58
CA PHE A 222 -9.50 27.96 29.24
C PHE A 222 -9.85 26.92 28.19
N THR A 223 -9.52 25.66 28.43
CA THR A 223 -9.84 24.55 27.50
C THR A 223 -11.35 24.36 27.34
N GLY A 224 -12.10 24.46 28.46
CA GLY A 224 -13.57 24.38 28.49
C GLY A 224 -14.23 25.43 27.65
N THR A 225 -13.75 26.68 27.74
CA THR A 225 -14.27 27.84 26.97
C THR A 225 -14.09 27.63 25.46
N ILE A 226 -12.92 27.12 25.02
CA ILE A 226 -12.68 26.80 23.61
C ILE A 226 -13.60 25.66 23.12
N VAL A 227 -13.75 24.61 23.91
CA VAL A 227 -14.59 23.45 23.57
C VAL A 227 -16.07 23.86 23.54
N SER A 228 -16.51 24.74 24.46
CA SER A 228 -17.86 25.33 24.49
C SER A 228 -18.13 26.16 23.23
N ALA A 229 -17.22 27.06 22.87
CA ALA A 229 -17.33 27.83 21.62
C ALA A 229 -17.40 26.93 20.39
N ALA A 230 -16.60 25.84 20.36
CA ALA A 230 -16.55 24.87 19.28
C ALA A 230 -17.74 23.89 19.25
N SER A 231 -18.65 23.93 20.23
CA SER A 231 -19.80 23.01 20.32
C SER A 231 -20.69 23.01 19.08
N CYS A 232 -20.77 24.14 18.35
CA CYS A 232 -21.46 24.25 17.07
C CYS A 232 -20.89 23.35 15.97
N MET A 233 -19.63 22.92 16.09
CA MET A 233 -18.91 22.03 15.15
C MET A 233 -18.97 20.56 15.56
N ARG A 234 -19.71 20.21 16.63
CA ARG A 234 -19.86 18.83 17.10
C ARG A 234 -20.65 17.99 16.08
N ARG A 235 -20.12 16.84 15.74
CA ARG A 235 -20.73 15.91 14.77
C ARG A 235 -20.89 14.52 15.37
N ASN A 236 -22.03 13.89 15.13
CA ASN A 236 -22.26 12.50 15.49
C ASN A 236 -21.73 11.59 14.38
N VAL A 237 -20.75 10.77 14.71
CA VAL A 237 -20.17 9.77 13.82
C VAL A 237 -20.62 8.39 14.26
N CYS A 238 -21.26 7.66 13.34
CA CYS A 238 -21.60 6.25 13.55
C CYS A 238 -20.37 5.37 13.29
N ILE A 239 -19.82 4.77 14.34
CA ILE A 239 -18.83 3.70 14.20
C ILE A 239 -19.58 2.38 14.11
N ARG A 240 -19.56 1.79 12.91
CA ARG A 240 -20.16 0.48 12.65
C ARG A 240 -19.09 -0.59 12.84
N THR A 241 -19.28 -1.48 13.80
CA THR A 241 -18.54 -2.72 13.93
C THR A 241 -19.21 -3.75 13.01
N GLY A 242 -18.49 -4.28 12.02
CA GLY A 242 -18.99 -5.25 11.07
C GLY A 242 -18.79 -4.84 9.60
N ARG A 243 -19.03 -5.78 8.66
CA ARG A 243 -18.94 -5.50 7.21
C ARG A 243 -19.98 -4.45 6.81
N LYS A 244 -19.54 -3.32 6.29
CA LYS A 244 -20.43 -2.34 5.66
C LYS A 244 -21.22 -3.04 4.57
N LYS A 245 -22.57 -3.16 4.71
CA LYS A 245 -23.39 -3.42 3.53
C LYS A 245 -23.19 -2.25 2.60
N VAL A 246 -22.57 -2.50 1.45
CA VAL A 246 -22.38 -1.46 0.42
C VAL A 246 -23.77 -1.07 -0.05
N LYS A 247 -24.23 0.12 0.33
CA LYS A 247 -25.42 0.70 -0.25
C LYS A 247 -25.08 0.99 -1.71
N ASN A 248 -25.74 0.31 -2.64
CA ASN A 248 -25.52 0.52 -4.07
C ASN A 248 -26.20 1.85 -4.45
N ASP A 249 -25.46 2.96 -4.44
CA ASP A 249 -25.97 4.31 -4.75
C ASP A 249 -26.59 4.42 -6.16
N TRP A 250 -26.30 3.44 -7.03
CA TRP A 250 -26.83 3.35 -8.39
C TRP A 250 -28.17 2.61 -8.49
N TYR A 251 -28.61 1.94 -7.41
CA TYR A 251 -29.83 1.14 -7.39
C TYR A 251 -31.01 2.00 -6.91
N ASP A 252 -31.81 2.44 -7.83
CA ASP A 252 -32.94 3.37 -7.61
C ASP A 252 -34.33 2.72 -7.70
N THR A 253 -35.35 3.54 -7.70
CA THR A 253 -36.74 3.11 -7.80
C THR A 253 -37.05 2.41 -9.12
N GLU A 254 -36.42 2.82 -10.24
CA GLU A 254 -36.56 2.18 -11.54
C GLU A 254 -36.01 0.76 -11.56
N CYS A 255 -34.84 0.55 -10.93
CA CYS A 255 -34.26 -0.78 -10.73
C CYS A 255 -35.18 -1.66 -9.85
N THR A 256 -35.78 -1.06 -8.82
CA THR A 256 -36.71 -1.77 -7.90
C THR A 256 -37.96 -2.21 -8.63
N LEU A 257 -38.56 -1.34 -9.42
CA LEU A 257 -39.75 -1.64 -10.21
C LEU A 257 -39.46 -2.70 -11.26
N ALA A 258 -38.36 -2.56 -12.01
CA ALA A 258 -37.98 -3.57 -13.01
C ALA A 258 -37.72 -4.94 -12.36
N LYS A 259 -37.16 -4.98 -11.16
CA LYS A 259 -36.96 -6.22 -10.38
C LYS A 259 -38.29 -6.82 -9.95
N GLN A 260 -39.23 -5.99 -9.47
CA GLN A 260 -40.56 -6.47 -9.05
C GLN A 260 -41.30 -7.08 -10.22
N ASN A 261 -41.42 -6.38 -11.36
CA ASN A 261 -42.07 -6.88 -12.57
C ASN A 261 -41.46 -8.23 -13.04
N ALA A 262 -40.12 -8.38 -12.94
CA ALA A 262 -39.47 -9.64 -13.29
C ALA A 262 -39.78 -10.75 -12.27
N LYS A 263 -39.98 -10.43 -10.98
CA LYS A 263 -40.40 -11.40 -9.95
C LYS A 263 -41.83 -11.86 -10.13
N ASP A 264 -42.74 -10.92 -10.41
CA ASP A 264 -44.15 -11.24 -10.62
C ASP A 264 -44.32 -12.14 -11.84
N ALA A 265 -43.65 -11.81 -12.95
CA ALA A 265 -43.63 -12.67 -14.13
C ALA A 265 -42.97 -14.03 -13.89
N LYS A 266 -42.00 -14.12 -12.97
CA LYS A 266 -41.41 -15.39 -12.56
C LYS A 266 -42.39 -16.23 -11.77
N TYR A 267 -43.15 -15.63 -10.84
CA TYR A 267 -44.17 -16.31 -10.09
C TYR A 267 -45.28 -16.87 -11.00
N ASP A 268 -45.75 -16.05 -11.98
CA ASP A 268 -46.74 -16.48 -12.97
C ASP A 268 -46.24 -17.61 -13.85
N TYR A 269 -44.98 -17.62 -14.19
CA TYR A 269 -44.31 -18.68 -14.95
C TYR A 269 -44.18 -19.98 -14.11
N ASP A 270 -43.75 -19.85 -12.84
CA ASP A 270 -43.57 -21.02 -11.97
C ASP A 270 -44.92 -21.68 -11.59
N THR A 271 -46.01 -20.90 -11.53
CA THR A 271 -47.35 -21.41 -11.20
C THR A 271 -48.10 -22.00 -12.39
N ALA A 272 -47.76 -21.61 -13.61
CA ALA A 272 -48.41 -22.12 -14.84
C ALA A 272 -47.50 -23.15 -15.51
N GLN A 273 -47.82 -24.42 -15.33
CA GLN A 273 -47.07 -25.51 -15.96
C GLN A 273 -47.10 -25.37 -17.49
N ASP A 274 -45.92 -25.16 -18.12
CA ASP A 274 -45.65 -25.16 -19.58
C ASP A 274 -46.35 -24.10 -20.47
N ASP A 275 -46.76 -22.95 -19.91
CA ASP A 275 -47.26 -21.82 -20.74
C ASP A 275 -46.10 -21.05 -21.39
N LYS A 276 -45.85 -21.32 -22.67
CA LYS A 276 -44.79 -20.64 -23.48
C LYS A 276 -44.96 -19.11 -23.55
N ARG A 277 -46.14 -18.55 -23.34
CA ARG A 277 -46.37 -17.08 -23.34
C ARG A 277 -45.83 -16.47 -22.07
N LYS A 278 -46.10 -17.08 -20.92
CA LYS A 278 -45.60 -16.65 -19.61
C LYS A 278 -44.08 -16.82 -19.52
N GLU A 279 -43.51 -17.88 -20.09
CA GLU A 279 -42.08 -18.08 -20.21
C GLU A 279 -41.40 -16.92 -20.99
N LYS A 280 -41.92 -16.60 -22.20
CA LYS A 280 -41.41 -15.48 -23.00
C LYS A 280 -41.50 -14.14 -22.26
N LEU A 281 -42.59 -13.88 -21.55
CA LEU A 281 -42.80 -12.66 -20.77
C LEU A 281 -41.75 -12.54 -19.65
N PHE A 282 -41.57 -13.63 -18.88
CA PHE A 282 -40.53 -13.65 -17.83
C PHE A 282 -39.15 -13.35 -18.38
N PHE A 283 -38.70 -14.03 -19.42
CA PHE A 283 -37.37 -13.78 -19.99
C PHE A 283 -37.21 -12.36 -20.54
N ARG A 284 -38.27 -11.80 -21.14
CA ARG A 284 -38.26 -10.40 -21.62
C ARG A 284 -38.14 -9.40 -20.46
N LEU A 285 -38.92 -9.56 -19.39
CA LEU A 285 -38.86 -8.63 -18.23
C LEU A 285 -37.57 -8.79 -17.44
N ARG A 286 -37.06 -10.02 -17.35
CA ARG A 286 -35.75 -10.29 -16.77
C ARG A 286 -34.61 -9.63 -17.58
N ALA A 287 -34.64 -9.69 -18.89
CA ALA A 287 -33.70 -9.00 -19.76
C ALA A 287 -33.76 -7.50 -19.52
N LYS A 288 -34.98 -6.92 -19.48
CA LYS A 288 -35.17 -5.48 -19.18
C LYS A 288 -34.58 -5.09 -17.82
N TYR A 289 -34.80 -5.88 -16.76
CA TYR A 289 -34.20 -5.65 -15.45
C TYR A 289 -32.63 -5.67 -15.50
N LYS A 290 -32.06 -6.64 -16.22
CA LYS A 290 -30.62 -6.73 -16.40
C LYS A 290 -30.05 -5.53 -17.15
N ASP A 291 -30.74 -5.06 -18.20
CA ASP A 291 -30.32 -3.91 -18.98
C ASP A 291 -30.41 -2.63 -18.16
N THR A 292 -31.52 -2.38 -17.47
CA THR A 292 -31.69 -1.25 -16.55
C THR A 292 -30.57 -1.20 -15.51
N THR A 293 -30.33 -2.33 -14.82
CA THR A 293 -29.26 -2.38 -13.80
C THR A 293 -27.86 -2.20 -14.38
N ARG A 294 -27.60 -2.70 -15.61
CA ARG A 294 -26.32 -2.51 -16.32
C ARG A 294 -26.09 -1.06 -16.65
N ASP A 295 -27.11 -0.37 -17.16
CA ASP A 295 -27.01 1.04 -17.53
C ASP A 295 -26.86 1.96 -16.31
N LYS A 296 -27.63 1.75 -15.25
CA LYS A 296 -27.47 2.51 -13.99
C LYS A 296 -26.07 2.32 -13.38
N LYS A 297 -25.55 1.10 -13.36
CA LYS A 297 -24.17 0.81 -12.95
C LYS A 297 -23.16 1.57 -13.81
N ARG A 298 -23.37 1.61 -15.15
CA ARG A 298 -22.49 2.32 -16.09
C ARG A 298 -22.48 3.82 -15.83
N ILE A 299 -23.65 4.43 -15.66
CA ILE A 299 -23.79 5.87 -15.35
C ILE A 299 -23.08 6.20 -14.03
N ALA A 300 -23.39 5.52 -12.96
CA ALA A 300 -22.78 5.76 -11.65
C ALA A 300 -21.25 5.60 -11.65
N ARG A 301 -20.72 4.66 -12.44
CA ARG A 301 -19.27 4.48 -12.64
C ARG A 301 -18.66 5.68 -13.35
N THR A 302 -19.28 6.13 -14.42
CA THR A 302 -18.83 7.28 -15.20
C THR A 302 -18.79 8.54 -14.33
N ASP A 303 -19.80 8.75 -13.50
CA ASP A 303 -19.87 9.90 -12.60
C ASP A 303 -18.79 9.85 -11.50
N LYS A 304 -18.51 8.68 -10.94
CA LYS A 304 -17.39 8.50 -10.00
C LYS A 304 -16.04 8.87 -10.63
N ILE A 305 -15.82 8.49 -11.89
CA ILE A 305 -14.61 8.81 -12.62
C ILE A 305 -14.55 10.31 -12.93
N ARG A 306 -15.63 10.90 -13.42
CA ARG A 306 -15.73 12.36 -13.66
C ARG A 306 -15.41 13.14 -12.38
N LYS A 307 -15.94 12.70 -11.22
CA LYS A 307 -15.62 13.29 -9.93
C LYS A 307 -14.12 13.21 -9.61
N LEU A 308 -13.47 12.06 -9.82
CA LEU A 308 -12.03 11.89 -9.61
C LEU A 308 -11.20 12.78 -10.53
N ILE A 309 -11.56 12.88 -11.82
CA ILE A 309 -10.87 13.73 -12.79
C ILE A 309 -10.99 15.21 -12.40
N ARG A 310 -12.17 15.66 -11.95
CA ARG A 310 -12.40 17.06 -11.51
C ARG A 310 -11.50 17.43 -10.33
N VAL A 311 -11.31 16.49 -9.37
CA VAL A 311 -10.51 16.75 -8.17
C VAL A 311 -9.04 16.37 -8.31
N LYS A 312 -8.56 15.94 -9.51
CA LYS A 312 -7.19 15.43 -9.71
C LYS A 312 -6.08 16.42 -9.31
N LYS A 313 -6.32 17.73 -9.44
CA LYS A 313 -5.37 18.80 -9.08
C LYS A 313 -5.37 19.07 -7.56
N ASP A 314 -6.47 18.75 -6.85
CA ASP A 314 -6.55 18.86 -5.40
C ASP A 314 -6.20 17.50 -4.77
N GLY A 315 -4.94 17.36 -4.38
CA GLY A 315 -4.44 16.10 -3.83
C GLY A 315 -5.24 15.60 -2.64
N LYS A 316 -5.73 16.48 -1.77
CA LYS A 316 -6.48 16.13 -0.58
C LYS A 316 -7.86 15.55 -0.93
N ARG A 317 -8.62 16.24 -1.76
CA ARG A 317 -9.94 15.78 -2.24
C ARG A 317 -9.80 14.52 -3.09
N PHE A 318 -8.75 14.41 -3.90
CA PHE A 318 -8.47 13.22 -4.68
C PHE A 318 -8.28 11.98 -3.79
N TRP A 319 -7.42 12.05 -2.77
CA TRP A 319 -7.18 10.92 -1.87
C TRP A 319 -8.38 10.57 -0.98
N SER A 320 -9.14 11.57 -0.53
CA SER A 320 -10.42 11.34 0.18
C SER A 320 -11.39 10.57 -0.72
N THR A 321 -11.58 11.02 -1.96
CA THR A 321 -12.47 10.35 -2.93
C THR A 321 -12.02 8.91 -3.23
N ILE A 322 -10.72 8.67 -3.39
CA ILE A 322 -10.17 7.30 -3.58
C ILE A 322 -10.44 6.42 -2.34
N LYS A 323 -10.31 6.97 -1.13
CA LYS A 323 -10.58 6.23 0.11
C LYS A 323 -12.05 5.83 0.22
N ASP A 324 -12.96 6.72 -0.14
CA ASP A 324 -14.42 6.47 -0.10
C ASP A 324 -14.83 5.41 -1.15
N LEU A 325 -14.11 5.35 -2.27
CA LEU A 325 -14.38 4.42 -3.36
C LEU A 325 -13.75 3.02 -3.18
N ARG A 326 -12.77 2.88 -2.28
CA ARG A 326 -12.19 1.56 -1.97
C ARG A 326 -13.21 0.67 -1.28
N PRO A 327 -13.44 -0.56 -1.75
CA PRO A 327 -14.22 -1.50 -0.99
C PRO A 327 -13.55 -1.72 0.38
N ASN A 328 -14.31 -1.57 1.46
CA ASN A 328 -13.84 -1.88 2.82
C ASN A 328 -13.65 -3.41 2.93
N THR A 329 -12.51 -3.90 2.46
CA THR A 329 -12.19 -5.34 2.45
C THR A 329 -11.54 -5.83 3.75
N LYS A 330 -11.18 -4.93 4.66
CA LYS A 330 -10.60 -5.31 5.96
C LYS A 330 -11.62 -5.01 7.05
N SER A 331 -12.25 -6.06 7.58
CA SER A 331 -12.79 -5.99 8.93
C SER A 331 -11.63 -5.65 9.87
N GLN A 332 -11.79 -4.63 10.69
CA GLN A 332 -10.82 -4.41 11.77
C GLN A 332 -10.87 -5.66 12.67
N PRO A 333 -9.71 -6.19 13.09
CA PRO A 333 -9.70 -7.34 13.97
C PRO A 333 -10.39 -6.99 15.29
N GLU A 334 -11.13 -7.94 15.83
CA GLU A 334 -11.73 -7.83 17.16
C GLU A 334 -10.65 -8.19 18.19
N ILE A 335 -9.78 -7.22 18.49
CA ILE A 335 -8.88 -7.30 19.64
C ILE A 335 -9.61 -6.65 20.82
N ASP A 336 -9.67 -7.34 21.95
CA ASP A 336 -10.34 -6.81 23.13
C ASP A 336 -9.61 -5.59 23.71
N MET A 337 -10.39 -4.66 24.30
CA MET A 337 -9.85 -3.42 24.84
C MET A 337 -8.90 -3.69 26.03
N ASN A 338 -9.20 -4.69 26.84
CA ASN A 338 -8.33 -5.09 27.97
C ASN A 338 -7.00 -5.68 27.46
N GLU A 339 -7.03 -6.42 26.33
CA GLU A 339 -5.81 -6.93 25.70
C GLU A 339 -4.93 -5.77 25.21
N TRP A 340 -5.53 -4.74 24.58
CA TRP A 340 -4.82 -3.52 24.21
C TRP A 340 -4.21 -2.79 25.39
N LYS A 341 -4.96 -2.61 26.48
CA LYS A 341 -4.48 -1.99 27.71
C LYS A 341 -3.28 -2.76 28.27
N LYS A 342 -3.43 -4.07 28.49
CA LYS A 342 -2.36 -4.95 29.00
C LYS A 342 -1.12 -4.97 28.09
N HIS A 343 -1.31 -4.91 26.76
CA HIS A 343 -0.20 -4.85 25.82
C HIS A 343 0.62 -3.57 26.01
N PHE A 344 -0.02 -2.39 26.04
CA PHE A 344 0.71 -1.12 26.19
C PHE A 344 1.25 -0.91 27.60
N GLU A 345 0.56 -1.37 28.65
CA GLU A 345 1.11 -1.40 30.01
C GLU A 345 2.43 -2.19 30.07
N ARG A 346 2.48 -3.38 29.44
CA ARG A 346 3.73 -4.16 29.33
C ARG A 346 4.81 -3.41 28.55
N VAL A 347 4.42 -2.72 27.48
CA VAL A 347 5.38 -1.96 26.67
C VAL A 347 6.04 -0.85 27.48
N PHE A 348 5.30 -0.17 28.36
CA PHE A 348 5.79 0.98 29.11
C PHE A 348 6.26 0.65 30.55
N LYS A 349 5.98 -0.56 31.07
CA LYS A 349 6.53 -0.99 32.36
C LYS A 349 8.06 -1.20 32.34
N GLY A 350 8.64 -1.37 31.15
CA GLY A 350 10.03 -1.81 31.06
C GLY A 350 10.21 -3.26 31.54
N LYS A 351 11.37 -3.84 31.34
CA LYS A 351 11.80 -5.00 32.13
C LYS A 351 12.11 -4.46 33.51
N ASP A 352 11.72 -5.18 34.56
CA ASP A 352 12.18 -4.90 35.90
C ASP A 352 13.69 -4.66 35.83
N ILE A 353 14.07 -3.39 35.90
CA ILE A 353 15.46 -3.00 36.12
C ILE A 353 15.75 -3.67 37.43
N CYS A 354 16.60 -4.71 37.43
CA CYS A 354 17.09 -5.37 38.63
C CYS A 354 17.30 -4.28 39.65
N GLN A 355 16.63 -4.40 40.78
CA GLN A 355 16.86 -3.56 41.98
C GLN A 355 18.29 -3.82 42.52
N GLY A 356 19.26 -3.72 41.64
CA GLY A 356 20.66 -3.74 41.97
C GLY A 356 21.10 -2.30 42.07
N ASN A 357 21.15 -1.83 43.34
CA ASN A 357 21.71 -0.54 43.73
C ASN A 357 21.14 0.63 42.91
N LYS A 358 19.97 1.17 43.31
CA LYS A 358 19.80 2.60 43.18
C LYS A 358 21.08 3.21 43.69
N PRO A 359 21.90 3.90 42.91
CA PRO A 359 22.83 4.82 43.53
C PRO A 359 21.92 5.72 44.35
N ASN A 360 22.18 5.76 45.68
CA ASN A 360 21.57 6.70 46.56
C ASN A 360 21.42 8.00 45.76
N GLU A 361 20.35 8.76 46.04
CA GLU A 361 20.29 10.17 45.72
C GLU A 361 21.58 10.82 46.29
N ILE A 362 22.67 10.60 45.61
CA ILE A 362 23.85 11.40 45.77
C ILE A 362 23.38 12.72 45.21
N ASP A 363 23.00 13.60 46.15
CA ASP A 363 23.04 15.02 46.00
C ASP A 363 24.46 15.37 45.53
N ARG A 364 24.78 15.06 44.26
CA ARG A 364 25.91 15.65 43.64
C ARG A 364 25.57 17.13 43.61
N ASN A 365 26.41 17.94 44.27
CA ASN A 365 26.51 19.38 44.07
C ASN A 365 26.78 19.62 42.57
N LYS A 366 25.74 19.39 41.72
CA LYS A 366 25.81 19.66 40.29
C LYS A 366 25.79 21.18 40.17
N GLU A 367 26.87 21.75 39.67
CA GLU A 367 26.96 23.18 39.40
C GLU A 367 25.71 23.65 38.62
N LEU A 368 25.19 24.84 39.00
CA LEU A 368 24.05 25.43 38.34
C LEU A 368 24.44 25.84 36.92
N VAL A 369 24.03 25.04 35.94
CA VAL A 369 24.21 25.36 34.52
C VAL A 369 23.08 26.32 34.10
N THR A 370 23.46 27.57 33.80
CA THR A 370 22.55 28.55 33.18
C THR A 370 22.95 28.78 31.73
N VAL A 371 21.97 28.84 30.85
CA VAL A 371 22.22 29.14 29.44
C VAL A 371 21.22 30.23 29.00
N GLU A 372 21.74 31.44 28.84
CA GLU A 372 20.89 32.61 28.56
C GLU A 372 19.84 32.37 27.49
N LYS A 373 20.22 31.83 26.34
CA LYS A 373 19.29 31.52 25.23
C LYS A 373 18.19 30.50 25.58
N LEU A 374 18.46 29.60 26.50
CA LEU A 374 17.47 28.61 26.95
C LEU A 374 16.60 29.16 28.08
N ASP A 375 17.12 30.04 28.91
CA ASP A 375 16.52 30.42 30.20
C ASP A 375 15.71 31.70 30.17
N THR A 376 15.75 32.47 29.05
CA THR A 376 14.95 33.69 28.87
C THR A 376 13.44 33.39 28.89
N ASP A 377 12.65 34.41 29.24
CA ASP A 377 11.20 34.31 29.17
C ASP A 377 10.70 34.06 27.75
N ILE A 378 9.59 33.35 27.62
CA ILE A 378 8.94 33.02 26.33
C ILE A 378 8.24 34.28 25.82
N THR A 379 8.60 34.71 24.61
CA THR A 379 8.04 35.93 24.00
C THR A 379 6.71 35.66 23.31
N ARG A 380 5.93 36.74 23.07
CA ARG A 380 4.65 36.66 22.37
C ARG A 380 4.85 36.20 20.92
N GLU A 381 5.98 36.58 20.31
CA GLU A 381 6.37 36.21 18.95
C GLU A 381 6.60 34.71 18.84
N GLU A 382 7.32 34.08 19.79
CA GLU A 382 7.54 32.64 19.84
C GLU A 382 6.23 31.87 19.95
N VAL A 383 5.30 32.34 20.80
CA VAL A 383 3.97 31.72 20.96
C VAL A 383 3.16 31.88 19.66
N SER A 384 3.16 33.07 19.06
CA SER A 384 2.47 33.36 17.80
C SER A 384 3.00 32.49 16.66
N GLU A 385 4.32 32.39 16.46
CA GLU A 385 4.94 31.52 15.46
C GLU A 385 4.58 30.06 15.68
N SER A 386 4.60 29.61 16.94
CA SER A 386 4.23 28.22 17.28
C SER A 386 2.77 27.93 16.94
N ILE A 387 1.83 28.83 17.24
CA ILE A 387 0.42 28.71 16.85
C ILE A 387 0.27 28.64 15.33
N GLN A 388 0.93 29.53 14.60
CA GLN A 388 0.88 29.56 13.13
C GLN A 388 1.46 28.31 12.49
N SER A 389 2.46 27.67 13.10
CA SER A 389 3.10 26.44 12.64
C SER A 389 2.22 25.18 12.79
N LEU A 390 1.12 25.23 13.56
CA LEU A 390 0.22 24.11 13.75
C LEU A 390 -0.33 23.60 12.40
N LYS A 391 -0.30 22.30 12.19
CA LYS A 391 -0.82 21.69 10.96
C LYS A 391 -2.33 21.45 11.06
N SER A 392 -3.08 21.90 10.06
CA SER A 392 -4.53 21.67 9.97
C SER A 392 -4.89 20.19 9.82
N GLU A 393 -6.12 19.81 10.21
CA GLU A 393 -6.70 18.46 10.11
C GLU A 393 -5.92 17.38 10.86
N LYS A 394 -5.30 17.72 11.95
CA LYS A 394 -4.69 16.75 12.86
C LYS A 394 -5.67 16.35 13.96
N ALA A 395 -5.56 15.09 14.41
CA ALA A 395 -6.37 14.59 15.51
C ALA A 395 -6.07 15.35 16.81
N SER A 396 -7.13 15.69 17.55
CA SER A 396 -7.03 16.27 18.88
C SER A 396 -6.57 15.25 19.92
N GLY A 397 -6.08 15.75 21.06
CA GLY A 397 -5.81 14.97 22.26
C GLY A 397 -7.11 14.56 22.98
N ILE A 398 -6.99 14.29 24.28
CA ILE A 398 -8.11 13.97 25.16
C ILE A 398 -9.00 15.19 25.44
N ASP A 399 -8.44 16.39 25.30
CA ASP A 399 -9.07 17.69 25.50
C ASP A 399 -9.97 18.14 24.33
N GLU A 400 -10.06 17.34 23.26
CA GLU A 400 -10.84 17.61 22.05
C GLU A 400 -10.44 18.91 21.29
N VAL A 401 -9.40 19.63 21.70
CA VAL A 401 -8.96 20.88 21.06
C VAL A 401 -8.20 20.58 19.77
N CYS A 402 -8.68 21.12 18.65
CA CYS A 402 -8.02 21.03 17.33
C CYS A 402 -7.10 22.24 17.09
N GLY A 403 -6.09 22.10 16.22
CA GLY A 403 -5.16 23.19 15.90
C GLY A 403 -5.83 24.38 15.27
N GLU A 404 -6.89 24.15 14.49
CA GLU A 404 -7.68 25.19 13.85
C GLU A 404 -8.39 26.10 14.87
N PHE A 405 -8.89 25.56 16.00
CA PHE A 405 -9.52 26.38 17.04
C PHE A 405 -8.55 27.41 17.60
N ILE A 406 -7.31 26.99 17.87
CA ILE A 406 -6.26 27.89 18.40
C ILE A 406 -5.82 28.90 17.35
N LYS A 407 -5.65 28.48 16.09
CA LYS A 407 -5.26 29.38 14.98
C LYS A 407 -6.29 30.48 14.73
N THR A 408 -7.56 30.10 14.63
CA THR A 408 -8.65 31.03 14.31
C THR A 408 -8.95 31.99 15.45
N SER A 409 -8.68 31.60 16.70
CA SER A 409 -8.82 32.47 17.88
C SER A 409 -7.50 33.09 18.36
N HIS A 410 -6.48 33.15 17.47
CA HIS A 410 -5.12 33.59 17.78
C HIS A 410 -5.02 34.79 18.73
N ASP A 411 -5.63 35.92 18.39
CA ASP A 411 -5.52 37.17 19.16
C ASP A 411 -6.14 37.08 20.55
N ILE A 412 -7.14 36.20 20.73
CA ILE A 412 -7.84 36.00 21.99
C ILE A 412 -7.04 35.07 22.92
N VAL A 413 -6.43 34.04 22.36
CA VAL A 413 -5.72 33.01 23.14
C VAL A 413 -4.26 33.34 23.42
N LEU A 414 -3.64 34.21 22.62
CA LEU A 414 -2.23 34.56 22.71
C LEU A 414 -1.81 35.12 24.08
N PRO A 415 -2.52 36.10 24.73
CA PRO A 415 -2.13 36.60 26.02
C PRO A 415 -2.12 35.50 27.09
N PHE A 416 -3.19 34.72 27.19
CA PHE A 416 -3.32 33.62 28.12
C PHE A 416 -2.18 32.59 27.95
N LEU A 417 -1.92 32.18 26.73
CA LEU A 417 -0.87 31.18 26.45
C LEU A 417 0.52 31.70 26.76
N THR A 418 0.80 32.98 26.50
CA THR A 418 2.09 33.60 26.83
C THR A 418 2.33 33.63 28.32
N LYS A 419 1.32 34.08 29.11
CA LYS A 419 1.40 34.11 30.58
C LYS A 419 1.51 32.71 31.17
N LEU A 420 0.72 31.75 30.68
CA LEU A 420 0.74 30.36 31.16
C LEU A 420 2.11 29.72 30.87
N PHE A 421 2.67 29.87 29.65
CA PHE A 421 3.94 29.26 29.27
C PHE A 421 5.10 29.82 30.06
N ASN A 422 5.10 31.12 30.35
CA ASN A 422 6.09 31.73 31.26
C ASN A 422 5.97 31.22 32.67
N TYR A 423 4.72 31.16 33.20
CA TYR A 423 4.47 30.57 34.53
C TYR A 423 5.01 29.12 34.62
N MET A 424 4.68 28.29 33.60
CA MET A 424 5.15 26.89 33.54
C MET A 424 6.67 26.83 33.52
N TYR A 425 7.32 27.66 32.71
CA TYR A 425 8.77 27.63 32.53
C TYR A 425 9.54 28.15 33.72
N LYS A 426 8.99 29.18 34.41
CA LYS A 426 9.57 29.74 35.62
C LYS A 426 9.45 28.77 36.79
N ASN A 427 8.28 28.14 36.97
CA ASN A 427 7.98 27.31 38.15
C ASN A 427 8.19 25.82 37.91
N SER A 428 8.74 25.40 36.77
CA SER A 428 8.85 24.00 36.38
C SER A 428 7.54 23.22 36.58
N TYR A 429 6.44 23.85 36.16
CA TYR A 429 5.10 23.33 36.33
C TYR A 429 4.55 22.79 34.98
N TYR A 430 3.83 21.68 35.00
CA TYR A 430 3.19 21.12 33.82
C TYR A 430 1.75 20.68 34.12
N PRO A 431 0.74 21.20 33.40
CA PRO A 431 -0.67 20.94 33.70
C PRO A 431 -1.03 19.45 33.68
N LEU A 432 -1.78 18.99 34.69
CA LEU A 432 -2.23 17.60 34.83
C LEU A 432 -3.06 17.11 33.64
N GLN A 433 -3.85 18.01 33.03
CA GLN A 433 -4.62 17.69 31.81
C GLN A 433 -3.72 17.29 30.65
N TRP A 434 -2.51 17.87 30.53
CA TRP A 434 -1.57 17.60 29.46
C TRP A 434 -0.68 16.40 29.70
N CYS A 435 -0.69 15.89 30.92
CA CYS A 435 -0.04 14.63 31.29
C CYS A 435 -0.74 13.41 30.66
N LYS A 436 -1.98 13.59 30.19
CA LYS A 436 -2.81 12.51 29.61
C LYS A 436 -2.60 12.39 28.10
N ALA A 437 -2.44 11.14 27.62
CA ALA A 437 -2.28 10.83 26.21
C ALA A 437 -3.29 9.79 25.74
N VAL A 438 -3.70 9.87 24.49
CA VAL A 438 -4.53 8.83 23.84
C VAL A 438 -3.67 8.06 22.84
N ILE A 439 -3.39 6.79 23.13
CA ILE A 439 -2.63 5.90 22.25
C ILE A 439 -3.57 5.35 21.17
N THR A 440 -3.21 5.57 19.90
CA THR A 440 -3.89 4.98 18.76
C THR A 440 -2.98 3.91 18.13
N PRO A 441 -3.38 2.61 18.18
CA PRO A 441 -2.61 1.54 17.56
C PRO A 441 -2.62 1.63 16.03
N ILE A 442 -1.45 1.58 15.39
CA ILE A 442 -1.30 1.56 13.92
C ILE A 442 -0.55 0.29 13.53
N LEU A 443 -1.14 -0.54 12.67
CA LEU A 443 -0.52 -1.76 12.18
C LEU A 443 0.76 -1.44 11.39
N LYS A 444 1.89 -2.00 11.82
CA LYS A 444 3.20 -1.84 11.18
C LYS A 444 3.35 -2.84 10.02
N ASN A 445 3.19 -4.12 10.31
CA ASN A 445 3.22 -5.25 9.36
C ASN A 445 2.74 -6.52 10.07
N GLY A 446 2.61 -7.63 9.35
CA GLY A 446 2.27 -8.93 9.92
C GLY A 446 0.78 -9.16 10.15
N ASN A 447 0.47 -10.11 11.03
CA ASN A 447 -0.91 -10.49 11.38
C ASN A 447 -1.59 -9.36 12.17
N ASN A 448 -2.76 -8.95 11.73
CA ASN A 448 -3.54 -7.87 12.34
C ASN A 448 -4.24 -8.25 13.66
N THR A 449 -4.24 -9.53 14.05
CA THR A 449 -4.78 -9.99 15.33
C THR A 449 -3.76 -9.94 16.47
N ASN A 450 -2.47 -9.74 16.17
CA ASN A 450 -1.42 -9.68 17.19
C ASN A 450 -1.08 -8.22 17.54
N PRO A 451 -1.30 -7.76 18.79
CA PRO A 451 -0.96 -6.40 19.24
C PRO A 451 0.52 -6.02 19.07
N ASP A 452 1.47 -6.97 19.11
CA ASP A 452 2.90 -6.71 18.92
C ASP A 452 3.25 -6.20 17.52
N ASN A 453 2.38 -6.43 16.54
CA ASN A 453 2.54 -5.93 15.17
C ASN A 453 2.10 -4.46 15.02
N TYR A 454 1.64 -3.83 16.10
CA TYR A 454 1.19 -2.45 16.10
C TYR A 454 2.18 -1.50 16.75
N ARG A 455 2.17 -0.26 16.31
CA ARG A 455 2.88 0.86 16.92
C ARG A 455 1.85 1.79 17.58
N GLY A 456 2.08 2.15 18.85
CA GLY A 456 1.24 3.12 19.56
C GLY A 456 1.65 4.56 19.21
N ILE A 457 0.74 5.34 18.64
CA ILE A 457 0.96 6.78 18.44
C ILE A 457 0.18 7.53 19.51
N SER A 458 0.88 8.32 20.33
CA SER A 458 0.28 9.13 21.40
C SER A 458 -0.28 10.43 20.85
N LEU A 459 -1.59 10.62 20.95
CA LEU A 459 -2.26 11.88 20.67
C LEU A 459 -2.24 12.73 21.93
N LEU A 460 -1.50 13.83 21.89
CA LEU A 460 -1.33 14.79 22.96
C LEU A 460 -2.16 16.04 22.71
N SER A 461 -2.45 16.84 23.76
CA SER A 461 -3.06 18.18 23.66
C SER A 461 -2.33 19.02 22.61
N VAL A 462 -3.08 19.71 21.77
CA VAL A 462 -2.53 20.65 20.78
C VAL A 462 -1.88 21.84 21.49
N ILE A 463 -2.46 22.30 22.59
CA ILE A 463 -1.94 23.42 23.40
C ILE A 463 -0.57 23.01 23.99
N SER A 464 -0.48 21.80 24.53
CA SER A 464 0.80 21.23 24.98
C SER A 464 1.84 21.16 23.86
N LYS A 465 1.42 20.82 22.64
CA LYS A 465 2.33 20.80 21.47
C LYS A 465 2.83 22.20 21.10
N THR A 466 2.01 23.24 21.27
CA THR A 466 2.44 24.62 21.07
C THR A 466 3.56 24.99 22.03
N PHE A 467 3.42 24.69 23.31
CA PHE A 467 4.49 24.88 24.31
C PHE A 467 5.75 24.07 23.97
N THR A 468 5.60 22.75 23.75
CA THR A 468 6.76 21.89 23.45
C THR A 468 7.41 22.20 22.11
N SER A 469 6.74 22.90 21.19
CA SER A 469 7.33 23.41 19.96
C SER A 469 8.35 24.52 20.23
N ILE A 470 8.03 25.42 21.16
CA ILE A 470 8.91 26.52 21.57
C ILE A 470 10.15 25.93 22.27
N ILE A 471 9.94 25.08 23.27
CA ILE A 471 11.04 24.43 23.99
C ILE A 471 11.95 23.65 23.04
N ASN A 472 11.36 22.89 22.11
CA ASN A 472 12.13 22.14 21.11
C ASN A 472 12.91 23.06 20.16
N LYS A 473 12.32 24.19 19.73
CA LYS A 473 13.00 25.14 18.84
C LYS A 473 14.24 25.73 19.52
N ARG A 474 14.10 26.20 20.76
CA ARG A 474 15.20 26.75 21.57
C ARG A 474 16.31 25.73 21.77
N LEU A 475 15.96 24.52 22.24
CA LEU A 475 16.94 23.46 22.48
C LEU A 475 17.65 23.04 21.19
N TYR A 476 16.89 22.90 20.08
CA TYR A 476 17.45 22.51 18.79
C TYR A 476 18.47 23.56 18.26
N GLU A 477 18.09 24.84 18.28
CA GLU A 477 18.93 25.91 17.79
C GLU A 477 20.20 26.08 18.65
N TRP A 478 20.09 25.88 19.97
CA TRP A 478 21.24 25.85 20.86
C TRP A 478 22.15 24.63 20.57
N CYS A 479 21.56 23.44 20.45
CA CYS A 479 22.34 22.21 20.18
C CYS A 479 23.09 22.28 18.85
N GLU A 480 22.47 22.84 17.80
CA GLU A 480 23.15 22.98 16.48
C GLU A 480 24.24 24.06 16.55
N LYS A 481 24.04 25.15 17.27
CA LYS A 481 25.04 26.24 17.38
C LYS A 481 26.25 25.81 18.21
N GLU A 482 26.05 25.05 19.27
CA GLU A 482 27.10 24.62 20.21
C GLU A 482 27.62 23.19 19.88
N ASP A 483 27.37 22.71 18.67
CA ASP A 483 27.78 21.36 18.16
C ASP A 483 27.50 20.21 19.14
N LYS A 484 26.36 20.27 19.89
CA LYS A 484 25.98 19.25 20.89
C LYS A 484 25.45 17.96 20.28
N ILE A 485 24.97 18.01 19.02
CA ILE A 485 24.50 16.82 18.30
C ILE A 485 25.69 16.20 17.57
N SER A 486 25.96 14.91 17.82
CA SER A 486 27.01 14.19 17.11
C SER A 486 26.92 14.40 15.60
N PHE A 487 28.05 14.70 14.94
CA PHE A 487 28.12 14.87 13.49
C PHE A 487 27.73 13.62 12.71
N GLU A 488 27.78 12.46 13.35
CA GLU A 488 27.37 11.16 12.81
C GLU A 488 25.85 10.96 12.85
N GLN A 489 25.08 11.79 13.60
CA GLN A 489 23.61 11.71 13.70
C GLN A 489 22.93 12.51 12.60
N ALA A 490 22.12 11.83 11.77
CA ALA A 490 21.35 12.50 10.71
C ALA A 490 19.84 12.56 10.98
N ALA A 491 19.33 11.75 11.90
CA ALA A 491 17.91 11.78 12.19
C ALA A 491 17.51 13.04 12.96
N PHE A 492 16.29 13.54 12.68
CA PHE A 492 15.65 14.68 13.34
C PHE A 492 16.35 16.04 13.13
N ARG A 493 17.34 16.12 12.25
CA ARG A 493 18.07 17.35 11.90
C ARG A 493 17.57 17.94 10.57
N LYS A 494 17.46 19.27 10.50
CA LYS A 494 17.07 19.98 9.28
C LYS A 494 18.11 19.77 8.18
N SER A 495 17.66 19.54 6.94
CA SER A 495 18.53 19.32 5.76
C SER A 495 19.36 18.03 5.77
N PHE A 496 19.20 17.15 6.75
CA PHE A 496 19.78 15.82 6.76
C PHE A 496 18.74 14.79 6.23
N SER A 497 19.23 13.69 5.67
CA SER A 497 18.38 12.64 5.09
C SER A 497 18.98 11.24 5.23
N THR A 498 18.17 10.20 5.04
CA THR A 498 18.63 8.82 4.92
C THR A 498 19.62 8.66 3.75
N THR A 499 19.40 9.38 2.65
CA THR A 499 20.29 9.38 1.47
C THR A 499 21.71 9.85 1.83
N ASP A 500 21.85 10.85 2.71
CA ASP A 500 23.15 11.36 3.14
C ASP A 500 23.98 10.26 3.82
N HIS A 501 23.36 9.42 4.65
CA HIS A 501 24.05 8.29 5.29
C HIS A 501 24.36 7.16 4.33
N ILE A 502 23.43 6.81 3.45
CA ILE A 502 23.67 5.75 2.45
C ILE A 502 24.80 6.19 1.51
N PHE A 503 24.82 7.46 1.06
CA PHE A 503 25.86 8.02 0.22
C PHE A 503 27.23 7.99 0.91
N THR A 504 27.31 8.47 2.17
CA THR A 504 28.55 8.45 2.96
C THR A 504 29.07 7.02 3.15
N LEU A 505 28.20 6.09 3.58
CA LEU A 505 28.56 4.69 3.79
C LEU A 505 29.06 4.01 2.52
N THR A 506 28.32 4.18 1.42
CA THR A 506 28.70 3.58 0.12
C THR A 506 30.02 4.15 -0.38
N THR A 507 30.28 5.43 -0.16
CA THR A 507 31.56 6.06 -0.51
C THR A 507 32.70 5.49 0.33
N ILE A 508 32.56 5.39 1.67
CA ILE A 508 33.58 4.79 2.54
C ILE A 508 33.92 3.38 2.06
N ILE A 509 32.90 2.56 1.78
CA ILE A 509 33.09 1.19 1.33
C ILE A 509 33.78 1.16 -0.04
N GLN A 510 33.31 1.96 -1.01
CA GLN A 510 33.90 2.03 -2.36
C GLN A 510 35.37 2.44 -2.31
N ASN A 511 35.69 3.51 -1.58
CA ASN A 511 37.05 4.01 -1.44
C ASN A 511 37.99 2.94 -0.87
N ARG A 512 37.48 2.13 0.11
CA ARG A 512 38.29 1.07 0.73
C ARG A 512 38.42 -0.15 -0.20
N LEU A 513 37.34 -0.59 -0.82
CA LEU A 513 37.35 -1.78 -1.68
C LEU A 513 38.15 -1.56 -2.98
N TYR A 514 38.12 -0.37 -3.56
CA TYR A 514 38.69 -0.09 -4.87
C TYR A 514 40.07 0.56 -4.85
N LYS A 515 40.61 0.90 -3.67
CA LYS A 515 41.98 1.35 -3.51
C LYS A 515 42.96 0.22 -3.92
N LYS A 516 44.15 0.57 -4.46
CA LYS A 516 45.17 -0.38 -4.97
C LYS A 516 45.55 -1.41 -3.89
N ASP A 517 45.72 -0.97 -2.63
CA ASP A 517 45.94 -1.83 -1.47
C ASP A 517 44.65 -2.03 -0.63
N GLY A 518 43.51 -2.07 -1.32
CA GLY A 518 42.21 -2.09 -0.69
C GLY A 518 41.94 -3.35 0.14
N GLY A 519 41.28 -3.17 1.27
CA GLY A 519 40.92 -4.25 2.19
C GLY A 519 39.41 -4.35 2.39
N LYS A 520 39.02 -5.26 3.26
CA LYS A 520 37.65 -5.44 3.67
C LYS A 520 37.15 -4.23 4.51
N VAL A 521 35.83 -4.04 4.55
CA VAL A 521 35.15 -3.16 5.50
C VAL A 521 34.24 -4.03 6.37
N TYR A 522 34.42 -3.92 7.65
CA TYR A 522 33.65 -4.66 8.65
C TYR A 522 32.57 -3.75 9.22
N ALA A 523 31.31 -4.18 9.14
CA ALA A 523 30.18 -3.40 9.61
C ALA A 523 29.28 -4.21 10.54
N CYS A 524 28.78 -3.57 11.61
CA CYS A 524 27.77 -4.14 12.51
C CYS A 524 26.54 -3.24 12.50
N PHE A 525 25.41 -3.77 12.08
CA PHE A 525 24.12 -3.09 12.10
C PHE A 525 23.43 -3.42 13.42
N ILE A 526 23.20 -2.41 14.24
CA ILE A 526 22.61 -2.53 15.58
C ILE A 526 21.12 -2.15 15.52
N ASP A 527 20.26 -3.00 16.06
CA ASP A 527 18.85 -2.74 16.29
C ASP A 527 18.56 -2.77 17.80
N TYR A 528 18.00 -1.72 18.35
CA TYR A 528 17.57 -1.71 19.74
C TYR A 528 16.14 -2.22 19.90
N HIS A 529 15.86 -2.88 21.01
CA HIS A 529 14.53 -3.36 21.31
C HIS A 529 13.64 -2.24 21.87
N LYS A 530 12.73 -1.69 21.05
CA LYS A 530 11.79 -0.62 21.46
C LYS A 530 12.51 0.53 22.20
N ALA A 531 13.65 0.96 21.68
CA ALA A 531 14.53 1.93 22.33
C ALA A 531 13.78 3.15 22.90
N TYR A 532 12.85 3.71 22.10
CA TYR A 532 12.09 4.89 22.44
C TYR A 532 11.11 4.70 23.62
N ASP A 533 10.56 3.47 23.75
CA ASP A 533 9.55 3.12 24.75
C ASP A 533 10.17 2.64 26.08
N HIS A 534 11.46 2.24 26.07
CA HIS A 534 12.16 1.65 27.23
C HIS A 534 13.24 2.56 27.84
N ILE A 535 13.35 3.82 27.42
CA ILE A 535 14.33 4.76 27.96
C ILE A 535 14.12 4.90 29.49
N ASP A 536 15.24 4.75 30.22
CA ASP A 536 15.29 5.21 31.61
C ASP A 536 15.36 6.74 31.61
N ARG A 537 14.37 7.37 32.23
CA ARG A 537 14.28 8.83 32.25
C ARG A 537 15.37 9.48 33.07
N GLN A 538 15.84 8.82 34.17
CA GLN A 538 16.90 9.37 34.99
C GLN A 538 18.22 9.44 34.16
N SER A 539 18.55 8.37 33.47
CA SER A 539 19.71 8.37 32.57
C SER A 539 19.63 9.46 31.49
N LEU A 540 18.40 9.73 30.99
CA LEU A 540 18.21 10.84 30.04
C LEU A 540 18.49 12.21 30.70
N TRP A 541 18.02 12.45 31.92
CA TRP A 541 18.27 13.71 32.62
C TRP A 541 19.76 13.92 32.91
N ASP A 542 20.47 12.88 33.25
CA ASP A 542 21.92 12.90 33.44
C ASP A 542 22.65 13.23 32.14
N VAL A 543 22.23 12.64 31.03
CA VAL A 543 22.80 12.95 29.72
C VAL A 543 22.52 14.40 29.30
N LEU A 544 21.32 14.94 29.54
CA LEU A 544 21.02 16.34 29.24
C LEU A 544 21.90 17.29 30.07
N TYR A 545 22.11 16.97 31.33
CA TYR A 545 23.02 17.72 32.22
C TYR A 545 24.46 17.66 31.70
N ASP A 546 24.98 16.46 31.42
CA ASP A 546 26.34 16.27 30.90
C ASP A 546 26.57 16.97 29.55
N THR A 547 25.49 17.15 28.77
CA THR A 547 25.53 17.89 27.48
C THR A 547 25.63 19.40 27.71
N GLY A 548 25.32 19.89 28.93
CA GLY A 548 25.32 21.29 29.31
C GLY A 548 23.99 22.01 29.10
N VAL A 549 22.88 21.26 29.04
CA VAL A 549 21.55 21.85 29.00
C VAL A 549 21.24 22.52 30.34
N SER A 550 20.63 23.72 30.32
CA SER A 550 20.35 24.49 31.55
C SER A 550 19.48 23.73 32.55
N ASN A 551 19.72 23.96 33.84
CA ASN A 551 18.97 23.34 34.92
C ASN A 551 17.47 23.68 34.84
N LYS A 552 17.12 24.90 34.42
CA LYS A 552 15.73 25.36 34.24
C LYS A 552 15.03 24.50 33.17
N MET A 553 15.69 24.26 32.05
CA MET A 553 15.12 23.45 30.96
C MET A 553 15.02 21.96 31.36
N ILE A 554 16.03 21.40 32.06
CA ILE A 554 15.98 20.01 32.57
C ILE A 554 14.86 19.85 33.58
N SER A 555 14.67 20.83 34.48
CA SER A 555 13.56 20.83 35.44
C SER A 555 12.21 20.85 34.75
N MET A 556 12.07 21.61 33.68
CA MET A 556 10.85 21.59 32.85
C MET A 556 10.62 20.22 32.20
N PHE A 557 11.67 19.59 31.67
CA PHE A 557 11.54 18.21 31.14
C PHE A 557 11.11 17.23 32.25
N LYS A 558 11.71 17.31 33.43
CA LYS A 558 11.33 16.46 34.58
C LYS A 558 9.84 16.67 34.92
N ALA A 559 9.37 17.92 34.97
CA ALA A 559 7.96 18.24 35.21
C ALA A 559 7.01 17.63 34.15
N MET A 560 7.38 17.70 32.87
CA MET A 560 6.60 17.11 31.78
C MET A 560 6.44 15.59 31.86
N TYR A 561 7.38 14.90 32.51
CA TYR A 561 7.43 13.45 32.62
C TYR A 561 7.17 12.93 34.06
N LYS A 562 6.89 13.80 35.03
CA LYS A 562 6.60 13.45 36.42
C LYS A 562 5.41 12.50 36.53
N THR A 563 4.33 12.81 35.83
CA THR A 563 3.13 11.97 35.75
C THR A 563 2.79 11.76 34.28
N VAL A 564 2.82 10.52 33.81
CA VAL A 564 2.45 10.19 32.42
C VAL A 564 1.34 9.16 32.42
N LEU A 565 0.14 9.57 32.06
CA LEU A 565 -1.04 8.73 31.96
C LEU A 565 -1.42 8.50 30.50
N SER A 566 -1.79 7.30 30.17
CA SER A 566 -2.24 6.96 28.81
C SER A 566 -3.50 6.11 28.84
N CYS A 567 -4.32 6.24 27.79
CA CYS A 567 -5.39 5.30 27.49
C CYS A 567 -5.31 4.89 26.01
N VAL A 568 -5.88 3.77 25.64
CA VAL A 568 -5.91 3.28 24.26
C VAL A 568 -7.23 3.63 23.62
N ARG A 569 -7.19 4.14 22.39
CA ARG A 569 -8.38 4.35 21.54
C ARG A 569 -8.44 3.25 20.48
N TRP A 570 -9.47 2.41 20.59
CA TRP A 570 -9.73 1.38 19.58
C TRP A 570 -11.22 1.32 19.24
N ASN A 571 -11.55 1.28 17.96
CA ASN A 571 -12.94 1.25 17.47
C ASN A 571 -13.86 2.31 18.11
N GLY A 572 -13.29 3.49 18.39
CA GLY A 572 -14.00 4.65 18.95
C GLY A 572 -14.29 4.57 20.45
N THR A 573 -13.79 3.54 21.13
CA THR A 573 -13.81 3.44 22.60
C THR A 573 -12.45 3.78 23.17
N LEU A 574 -12.43 4.25 24.42
CA LEU A 574 -11.22 4.47 25.21
C LEU A 574 -11.12 3.39 26.28
N SER A 575 -9.90 2.93 26.56
CA SER A 575 -9.61 2.11 27.74
C SER A 575 -9.60 2.99 29.00
N GLU A 576 -9.51 2.35 30.15
CA GLU A 576 -9.11 3.02 31.36
C GLU A 576 -7.70 3.61 31.24
N MET A 577 -7.40 4.62 32.06
CA MET A 577 -6.07 5.21 32.15
C MET A 577 -5.10 4.26 32.83
N PHE A 578 -3.85 4.25 32.36
CA PHE A 578 -2.73 3.54 32.99
C PHE A 578 -1.48 4.41 32.97
N GLU A 579 -0.57 4.12 33.88
CA GLU A 579 0.70 4.85 34.00
C GLU A 579 1.75 4.35 33.03
N CYS A 580 2.59 5.28 32.55
CA CYS A 580 3.73 5.01 31.69
C CYS A 580 5.02 5.47 32.41
N PRO A 581 5.62 4.61 33.24
CA PRO A 581 6.78 5.00 34.07
C PRO A 581 8.08 5.16 33.30
N SER A 582 8.23 4.51 32.13
CA SER A 582 9.44 4.58 31.30
C SER A 582 9.16 5.16 29.90
N GLY A 583 10.23 5.43 29.17
CA GLY A 583 10.19 5.86 27.79
C GLY A 583 9.79 7.30 27.53
N LEU A 584 9.88 7.70 26.27
CA LEU A 584 9.48 9.01 25.76
C LEU A 584 8.13 8.93 25.02
N ARG A 585 7.33 10.00 25.08
CA ARG A 585 6.03 10.05 24.41
C ARG A 585 6.20 10.11 22.88
N GLN A 586 5.76 9.08 22.16
CA GLN A 586 5.74 9.07 20.70
C GLN A 586 4.66 10.05 20.18
N GLY A 587 5.05 11.31 19.99
CA GLY A 587 4.16 12.41 19.58
C GLY A 587 4.45 13.74 20.25
N CYS A 588 5.33 13.78 21.26
CA CYS A 588 5.91 14.99 21.80
C CYS A 588 6.98 15.53 20.86
N LEU A 589 7.05 16.83 20.67
CA LEU A 589 7.99 17.47 19.74
C LEU A 589 9.43 17.48 20.25
N CYS A 590 9.63 17.51 21.58
CA CYS A 590 10.98 17.47 22.18
C CYS A 590 11.58 16.05 22.26
N SER A 591 10.74 15.00 22.24
CA SER A 591 11.22 13.63 22.43
C SER A 591 12.24 13.17 21.38
N PRO A 592 12.13 13.50 20.08
CA PRO A 592 13.12 13.12 19.09
C PRO A 592 14.51 13.70 19.31
N LEU A 593 14.60 14.96 19.71
CA LEU A 593 15.86 15.61 19.98
C LEU A 593 16.50 15.08 21.28
N ALA A 594 15.71 14.93 22.34
CA ALA A 594 16.18 14.34 23.59
C ALA A 594 16.70 12.89 23.38
N PHE A 595 16.05 12.12 22.53
CA PHE A 595 16.52 10.80 22.12
C PHE A 595 17.82 10.87 21.32
N ALA A 596 17.96 11.82 20.40
CA ALA A 596 19.18 12.00 19.60
C ALA A 596 20.39 12.34 20.51
N LEU A 597 20.18 13.16 21.55
CA LEU A 597 21.23 13.49 22.56
C LEU A 597 21.61 12.25 23.38
N LEU A 598 20.62 11.45 23.81
CA LEU A 598 20.88 10.20 24.53
C LEU A 598 21.72 9.21 23.70
N ILE A 599 21.35 8.99 22.44
CA ILE A 599 22.10 8.13 21.51
C ILE A 599 23.46 8.74 21.17
N GLY A 600 23.58 10.07 21.14
CA GLY A 600 24.85 10.78 21.01
C GLY A 600 25.87 10.37 22.09
N LYS A 601 25.42 10.13 23.32
CA LYS A 601 26.31 9.63 24.40
C LYS A 601 26.86 8.23 24.13
N VAL A 602 26.04 7.34 23.53
CA VAL A 602 26.53 6.03 23.05
C VAL A 602 27.61 6.23 22.00
N ALA A 603 27.37 7.13 21.05
CA ALA A 603 28.32 7.45 20.00
C ALA A 603 29.65 7.98 20.55
N ASP A 604 29.60 8.85 21.55
CA ASP A 604 30.81 9.36 22.19
C ASP A 604 31.65 8.28 22.86
N CYS A 605 30.97 7.31 23.54
CA CYS A 605 31.67 6.18 24.15
C CYS A 605 32.36 5.29 23.10
N VAL A 606 31.69 5.03 21.97
CA VAL A 606 32.28 4.27 20.85
C VAL A 606 33.46 5.03 20.27
N ARG A 607 33.39 6.35 20.10
CA ARG A 607 34.42 7.20 19.50
C ARG A 607 35.66 7.33 20.40
N ARG A 608 35.50 7.59 21.70
CA ARG A 608 36.63 7.78 22.65
C ARG A 608 37.60 6.60 22.68
N ASN A 609 37.05 5.38 22.56
CA ASN A 609 37.83 4.14 22.62
C ASN A 609 37.84 3.45 21.25
N GLY A 610 37.44 4.15 20.17
CA GLY A 610 37.39 3.62 18.81
C GLY A 610 38.79 3.36 18.25
N LYS A 611 38.94 2.31 17.45
CA LYS A 611 40.18 1.96 16.74
C LYS A 611 39.86 1.56 15.31
N HIS A 612 40.73 1.95 14.39
CA HIS A 612 40.64 1.54 12.98
C HIS A 612 39.34 1.98 12.28
N GLY A 613 38.90 3.22 12.51
CA GLY A 613 37.81 3.87 11.77
C GLY A 613 38.20 4.25 10.33
N PHE A 614 37.41 5.11 9.74
CA PHE A 614 37.67 5.61 8.37
C PHE A 614 37.77 7.13 8.33
N GLN A 615 38.71 7.62 7.61
CA GLN A 615 38.89 9.03 7.33
C GLN A 615 38.62 9.29 5.86
N LEU A 616 37.68 10.18 5.55
CA LEU A 616 37.27 10.50 4.17
C LEU A 616 38.23 11.46 3.49
N ILE A 617 38.71 12.47 4.25
CA ILE A 617 39.67 13.48 3.78
C ILE A 617 40.83 13.57 4.75
N PRO A 618 42.04 13.89 4.29
CA PRO A 618 43.19 14.12 5.18
C PRO A 618 42.87 15.17 6.24
N GLY A 619 43.18 14.91 7.51
CA GLY A 619 42.84 15.81 8.63
C GLY A 619 41.39 15.89 9.04
N GLY A 620 40.50 15.16 8.35
CA GLY A 620 39.09 15.05 8.74
C GLY A 620 38.86 14.14 9.94
N PRO A 621 37.67 14.12 10.53
CA PRO A 621 37.35 13.24 11.65
C PRO A 621 37.40 11.76 11.23
N GLU A 622 37.82 10.91 12.16
CA GLU A 622 37.71 9.46 11.98
C GLU A 622 36.29 8.99 12.26
N ILE A 623 35.73 8.24 11.34
CA ILE A 623 34.34 7.79 11.36
C ILE A 623 34.31 6.32 11.81
N TYR A 624 33.70 6.05 12.93
CA TYR A 624 33.50 4.71 13.50
C TYR A 624 32.09 4.20 13.35
N GLN A 625 31.14 5.09 13.11
CA GLN A 625 29.71 4.79 13.12
C GLN A 625 28.91 5.81 12.32
N LEU A 626 27.68 5.45 11.98
CA LEU A 626 26.65 6.37 11.47
C LEU A 626 25.35 6.11 12.22
N LEU A 627 24.65 7.18 12.59
CA LEU A 627 23.46 7.15 13.45
C LEU A 627 22.24 7.72 12.74
N PHE A 628 21.17 6.97 12.72
CA PHE A 628 19.86 7.48 12.26
C PHE A 628 18.76 7.11 13.27
N ALA A 629 18.56 7.96 14.25
CA ALA A 629 17.76 7.69 15.46
C ALA A 629 18.31 6.46 16.22
N ASP A 630 17.52 5.38 16.28
CA ASP A 630 17.90 4.10 16.90
C ASP A 630 18.66 3.14 15.96
N ASP A 631 18.68 3.41 14.65
CA ASP A 631 19.48 2.64 13.69
C ASP A 631 20.95 3.08 13.75
N ILE A 632 21.82 2.21 14.25
CA ILE A 632 23.26 2.43 14.36
C ILE A 632 24.00 1.46 13.47
N ILE A 633 24.98 1.95 12.73
CA ILE A 633 25.97 1.12 12.04
C ILE A 633 27.36 1.43 12.59
N LEU A 634 28.05 0.42 13.11
CA LEU A 634 29.48 0.50 13.46
C LEU A 634 30.30 0.06 12.25
N ILE A 635 31.41 0.74 11.97
CA ILE A 635 32.29 0.41 10.83
C ILE A 635 33.75 0.42 11.27
N SER A 636 34.52 -0.55 10.75
CA SER A 636 35.97 -0.64 11.01
C SER A 636 36.72 -1.20 9.81
N SER A 637 37.99 -0.83 9.70
CA SER A 637 38.91 -1.36 8.70
C SER A 637 39.54 -2.72 9.09
N THR A 638 39.35 -3.16 10.37
CA THR A 638 39.88 -4.42 10.88
C THR A 638 38.83 -5.19 11.70
N PRO A 639 38.92 -6.54 11.79
CA PRO A 639 38.01 -7.35 12.60
C PRO A 639 38.07 -6.99 14.09
N HIS A 640 39.30 -6.77 14.61
CA HIS A 640 39.55 -6.39 16.01
C HIS A 640 38.96 -5.02 16.35
N GLY A 641 39.12 -4.04 15.46
CA GLY A 641 38.53 -2.71 15.65
C GLY A 641 37.01 -2.76 15.75
N LEU A 642 36.35 -3.58 14.90
CA LEU A 642 34.92 -3.76 15.00
C LEU A 642 34.48 -4.40 16.33
N GLN A 643 35.23 -5.43 16.81
CA GLN A 643 34.93 -6.05 18.10
C GLN A 643 35.11 -5.06 19.27
N THR A 644 36.15 -4.21 19.20
CA THR A 644 36.37 -3.14 20.21
C THR A 644 35.18 -2.18 20.24
N GLN A 645 34.70 -1.74 19.08
CA GLN A 645 33.51 -0.85 18.96
C GLN A 645 32.25 -1.52 19.50
N ILE A 646 32.04 -2.82 19.24
CA ILE A 646 30.91 -3.61 19.78
C ILE A 646 30.98 -3.66 21.32
N ASN A 647 32.16 -3.88 21.90
CA ASN A 647 32.34 -3.93 23.35
C ASN A 647 32.08 -2.55 23.99
N ASN A 648 32.51 -1.47 23.35
CA ASN A 648 32.26 -0.10 23.82
C ASN A 648 30.77 0.23 23.78
N LEU A 649 30.08 -0.16 22.68
CA LEU A 649 28.63 0.00 22.55
C LEU A 649 27.89 -0.84 23.61
N GLU A 650 28.34 -2.05 23.91
CA GLU A 650 27.77 -2.89 24.97
C GLU A 650 27.82 -2.19 26.33
N SER A 651 29.00 -1.66 26.68
CA SER A 651 29.20 -0.94 27.94
C SER A 651 28.33 0.31 28.02
N ALA A 652 28.29 1.12 26.97
CA ALA A 652 27.48 2.32 26.88
C ALA A 652 25.96 2.01 26.91
N SER A 653 25.54 0.96 26.22
CA SER A 653 24.12 0.54 26.20
C SER A 653 23.66 0.07 27.59
N LYS A 654 24.55 -0.64 28.31
CA LYS A 654 24.28 -1.10 29.68
C LYS A 654 24.15 0.07 30.66
N SER A 655 25.01 1.08 30.59
CA SER A 655 24.96 2.27 31.46
C SER A 655 23.70 3.10 31.24
N LEU A 656 23.16 3.13 29.99
CA LEU A 656 21.97 3.89 29.63
C LEU A 656 20.66 3.05 29.64
N GLY A 657 20.71 1.80 30.12
CA GLY A 657 19.53 0.92 30.18
C GLY A 657 19.01 0.46 28.81
N LEU A 658 19.77 0.63 27.74
CA LEU A 658 19.36 0.25 26.38
C LEU A 658 19.60 -1.24 26.13
N THR A 659 18.62 -1.90 25.49
CA THR A 659 18.69 -3.35 25.19
C THR A 659 18.86 -3.57 23.68
N VAL A 660 19.96 -4.20 23.27
CA VAL A 660 20.22 -4.57 21.88
C VAL A 660 19.40 -5.80 21.48
N ASN A 661 18.79 -5.76 20.30
CA ASN A 661 18.02 -6.86 19.72
C ASN A 661 18.94 -7.83 18.96
N MET A 662 19.36 -8.89 19.61
CA MET A 662 20.30 -9.88 19.04
C MET A 662 19.80 -10.53 17.75
N LYS A 663 18.49 -10.74 17.62
CA LYS A 663 17.92 -11.39 16.42
C LYS A 663 18.03 -10.52 15.17
N LYS A 664 17.98 -9.21 15.31
CA LYS A 664 18.04 -8.24 14.20
C LYS A 664 19.41 -7.61 14.02
N THR A 665 20.25 -7.58 15.05
CA THR A 665 21.64 -7.10 14.96
C THR A 665 22.46 -8.08 14.11
N LYS A 666 23.13 -7.58 13.07
CA LYS A 666 23.85 -8.40 12.09
C LYS A 666 25.22 -7.81 11.77
N ILE A 667 26.14 -8.69 11.46
CA ILE A 667 27.46 -8.35 10.91
C ILE A 667 27.41 -8.48 9.38
N MET A 668 28.11 -7.58 8.71
CA MET A 668 28.32 -7.66 7.26
C MET A 668 29.77 -7.30 6.93
N VAL A 669 30.42 -8.11 6.14
CA VAL A 669 31.80 -7.89 5.70
C VAL A 669 31.79 -7.55 4.22
N PHE A 670 32.08 -6.31 3.90
CA PHE A 670 32.20 -5.85 2.51
C PHE A 670 33.57 -6.26 1.95
N ARG A 671 33.55 -6.89 0.77
CA ARG A 671 34.73 -7.47 0.13
C ARG A 671 34.56 -7.63 -1.38
N ARG A 672 35.68 -7.62 -2.14
CA ARG A 672 35.61 -7.86 -3.59
C ARG A 672 35.31 -9.33 -3.91
N GLY A 673 35.77 -10.25 -3.10
CA GLY A 673 35.63 -11.70 -3.23
C GLY A 673 36.27 -12.44 -2.06
N GLY A 674 36.42 -13.74 -2.19
CA GLY A 674 37.04 -14.61 -1.17
C GLY A 674 36.08 -14.99 -0.04
N PHE A 675 36.59 -15.84 0.87
CA PHE A 675 35.85 -16.33 2.05
C PHE A 675 36.18 -15.47 3.29
N LEU A 676 35.37 -15.63 4.32
CA LEU A 676 35.67 -15.09 5.65
C LEU A 676 36.82 -15.85 6.28
N GLY A 677 37.70 -15.17 6.97
CA GLY A 677 38.78 -15.77 7.76
C GLY A 677 38.24 -16.49 9.00
N LYS A 678 38.96 -17.49 9.50
CA LYS A 678 38.57 -18.24 10.70
C LYS A 678 38.36 -17.34 11.93
N ASN A 679 39.08 -16.24 12.02
CA ASN A 679 39.03 -15.28 13.12
C ASN A 679 38.02 -14.13 12.88
N GLU A 680 37.28 -14.11 11.78
CA GLU A 680 36.25 -13.12 11.49
C GLU A 680 34.91 -13.51 12.12
N LYS A 681 34.90 -13.53 13.49
CA LYS A 681 33.73 -13.80 14.35
C LYS A 681 33.61 -12.68 15.37
N TRP A 682 32.38 -12.23 15.61
CA TRP A 682 32.11 -11.11 16.53
C TRP A 682 31.08 -11.51 17.58
N PHE A 683 31.23 -10.98 18.77
CA PHE A 683 30.42 -11.36 19.92
C PHE A 683 29.85 -10.13 20.61
N PHE A 684 28.63 -10.26 21.10
CA PHE A 684 27.96 -9.32 21.99
C PHE A 684 27.49 -10.09 23.22
N LYS A 685 27.86 -9.71 24.42
CA LYS A 685 27.58 -10.49 25.68
C LYS A 685 27.91 -11.97 25.56
N LYS A 686 29.07 -12.31 25.05
CA LYS A 686 29.53 -13.68 24.78
C LYS A 686 28.69 -14.47 23.77
N GLN A 687 27.65 -13.89 23.18
CA GLN A 687 26.85 -14.52 22.14
C GLN A 687 27.38 -14.06 20.76
N GLN A 688 27.63 -15.02 19.88
CA GLN A 688 28.09 -14.73 18.52
C GLN A 688 27.02 -14.03 17.71
N LEU A 689 27.40 -12.95 17.03
CA LEU A 689 26.56 -12.22 16.09
C LEU A 689 26.55 -12.92 14.73
N GLU A 690 25.38 -12.98 14.10
CA GLU A 690 25.19 -13.58 12.79
C GLU A 690 25.80 -12.69 11.69
N THR A 691 26.62 -13.29 10.82
CA THR A 691 27.15 -12.62 9.62
C THR A 691 26.24 -12.88 8.43
N VAL A 692 25.88 -11.83 7.68
CA VAL A 692 24.96 -11.89 6.55
C VAL A 692 25.59 -11.32 5.27
N ASP A 693 25.16 -11.85 4.11
CA ASP A 693 25.62 -11.36 2.80
C ASP A 693 24.81 -10.19 2.25
N SER A 694 23.65 -9.92 2.82
CA SER A 694 22.83 -8.74 2.50
C SER A 694 22.10 -8.22 3.73
N TYR A 695 22.00 -6.90 3.83
CA TYR A 695 21.28 -6.23 4.93
C TYR A 695 20.54 -5.00 4.41
N LYS A 696 19.33 -4.77 4.95
CA LYS A 696 18.50 -3.61 4.59
C LYS A 696 18.74 -2.46 5.57
N TYR A 697 19.59 -1.52 5.18
CA TYR A 697 19.92 -0.31 5.94
C TYR A 697 19.14 0.89 5.41
N LEU A 698 18.39 1.58 6.28
CA LEU A 698 17.58 2.76 5.96
C LEU A 698 16.71 2.59 4.69
N GLY A 699 16.18 1.38 4.49
CA GLY A 699 15.32 1.09 3.34
C GLY A 699 16.05 0.65 2.07
N PHE A 700 17.39 0.76 2.01
CA PHE A 700 18.25 0.33 0.91
C PHE A 700 18.93 -1.00 1.24
N THR A 701 18.90 -1.98 0.33
CA THR A 701 19.53 -3.29 0.57
C THR A 701 20.98 -3.25 0.11
N LEU A 702 21.89 -3.35 1.09
CA LEU A 702 23.34 -3.46 0.86
C LEU A 702 23.72 -4.93 0.61
N THR A 703 24.75 -5.16 -0.19
CA THR A 703 25.35 -6.48 -0.45
C THR A 703 26.85 -6.45 -0.18
N THR A 704 27.46 -7.59 0.10
CA THR A 704 28.91 -7.69 0.40
C THR A 704 29.81 -7.09 -0.67
N ARG A 705 29.35 -7.10 -1.95
CA ARG A 705 30.05 -6.50 -3.09
C ARG A 705 29.60 -5.09 -3.45
N LEU A 706 28.72 -4.50 -2.63
CA LEU A 706 28.11 -3.19 -2.85
C LEU A 706 27.40 -3.05 -4.21
N SER A 707 26.74 -4.14 -4.68
CA SER A 707 25.90 -4.08 -5.88
C SER A 707 24.53 -3.51 -5.58
N ASP A 708 24.08 -2.55 -6.40
CA ASP A 708 22.75 -1.94 -6.29
C ASP A 708 21.63 -2.86 -6.80
N THR A 709 22.00 -3.94 -7.53
CA THR A 709 21.05 -4.86 -8.19
C THR A 709 20.00 -5.38 -7.20
N LYS A 710 20.44 -5.87 -6.03
CA LYS A 710 19.54 -6.41 -5.01
C LYS A 710 18.56 -5.37 -4.46
N ALA A 711 19.02 -4.15 -4.24
CA ALA A 711 18.15 -3.04 -3.82
C ALA A 711 17.11 -2.74 -4.91
N CYS A 712 17.52 -2.66 -6.16
CA CYS A 712 16.63 -2.42 -7.31
C CYS A 712 15.62 -3.55 -7.51
N GLU A 713 16.02 -4.83 -7.32
CA GLU A 713 15.10 -5.98 -7.32
C GLU A 713 14.02 -5.86 -6.23
N ASP A 714 14.42 -5.49 -4.99
CA ASP A 714 13.51 -5.29 -3.87
C ASP A 714 12.53 -4.14 -4.14
N PHE A 715 13.00 -3.05 -4.76
CA PHE A 715 12.14 -1.94 -5.17
C PHE A 715 11.16 -2.38 -6.25
N ALA A 716 11.64 -3.05 -7.29
CA ALA A 716 10.81 -3.54 -8.39
C ALA A 716 9.75 -4.55 -7.92
N LYS A 717 10.11 -5.48 -7.03
CA LYS A 717 9.16 -6.45 -6.44
C LYS A 717 8.04 -5.76 -5.69
N ARG A 718 8.38 -4.83 -4.79
CA ARG A 718 7.38 -4.04 -4.02
C ARG A 718 6.52 -3.18 -4.93
N ALA A 719 7.12 -2.56 -5.93
CA ALA A 719 6.43 -1.74 -6.92
C ALA A 719 5.41 -2.55 -7.73
N LYS A 720 5.79 -3.74 -8.23
CA LYS A 720 4.87 -4.64 -8.96
C LYS A 720 3.68 -5.06 -8.10
N MET A 721 3.90 -5.39 -6.82
CA MET A 721 2.79 -5.67 -5.88
C MET A 721 1.86 -4.47 -5.72
N LYS A 722 2.43 -3.25 -5.60
CA LYS A 722 1.65 -2.03 -5.47
C LYS A 722 0.85 -1.70 -6.73
N VAL A 723 1.39 -1.99 -7.92
CA VAL A 723 0.66 -1.88 -9.20
C VAL A 723 -0.59 -2.78 -9.19
N PHE A 724 -0.49 -4.02 -8.70
CA PHE A 724 -1.66 -4.89 -8.57
C PHE A 724 -2.72 -4.34 -7.61
N GLU A 725 -2.31 -3.73 -6.48
CA GLU A 725 -3.27 -3.07 -5.56
C GLU A 725 -3.98 -1.89 -6.24
N ILE A 726 -3.26 -1.09 -7.04
CA ILE A 726 -3.84 0.00 -7.82
C ILE A 726 -4.84 -0.56 -8.84
N LEU A 727 -4.46 -1.57 -9.61
CA LEU A 727 -5.33 -2.22 -10.59
C LEU A 727 -6.58 -2.81 -9.92
N LYS A 728 -6.44 -3.48 -8.78
CA LYS A 728 -7.59 -3.98 -7.99
C LYS A 728 -8.54 -2.84 -7.59
N THR A 729 -8.00 -1.70 -7.20
CA THR A 729 -8.80 -0.50 -6.89
C THR A 729 -9.50 0.03 -8.15
N MET A 730 -8.80 0.10 -9.29
CA MET A 730 -9.35 0.53 -10.57
C MET A 730 -10.44 -0.43 -11.09
N TRP A 731 -10.26 -1.74 -10.92
CA TRP A 731 -11.29 -2.74 -11.26
C TRP A 731 -12.53 -2.62 -10.38
N ALA A 732 -12.37 -2.36 -9.09
CA ALA A 732 -13.50 -2.09 -8.19
C ALA A 732 -14.28 -0.83 -8.61
N LEU A 733 -13.60 0.15 -9.21
CA LEU A 733 -14.21 1.32 -9.86
C LEU A 733 -14.77 1.00 -11.25
N CYS A 734 -14.56 -0.22 -11.74
CA CYS A 734 -14.90 -0.71 -13.08
C CYS A 734 -14.45 0.22 -14.22
N SER A 735 -13.31 0.88 -14.03
CA SER A 735 -12.71 1.76 -15.03
C SER A 735 -11.19 1.62 -15.00
N LEU A 736 -10.63 1.44 -16.17
CA LEU A 736 -9.17 1.47 -16.41
C LEU A 736 -8.77 2.80 -17.07
N ASN A 737 -9.20 3.94 -16.48
CA ASN A 737 -8.78 5.26 -16.95
C ASN A 737 -7.27 5.45 -16.72
N THR A 738 -6.52 5.67 -17.81
CA THR A 738 -5.06 5.74 -17.77
C THR A 738 -4.55 6.96 -17.02
N VAL A 739 -5.25 8.10 -17.06
CA VAL A 739 -4.88 9.32 -16.34
C VAL A 739 -4.90 9.08 -14.83
N ILE A 740 -5.99 8.50 -14.32
CA ILE A 740 -6.11 8.18 -12.88
C ILE A 740 -5.08 7.13 -12.48
N PHE A 741 -4.90 6.09 -13.30
CA PHE A 741 -3.92 5.05 -13.04
C PHE A 741 -2.50 5.62 -12.90
N PHE A 742 -2.06 6.44 -13.84
CA PHE A 742 -0.72 7.02 -13.79
C PHE A 742 -0.57 8.07 -12.70
N GLN A 743 -1.61 8.79 -12.32
CA GLN A 743 -1.59 9.65 -11.15
C GLN A 743 -1.37 8.84 -9.85
N LEU A 744 -2.02 7.70 -9.72
CA LEU A 744 -1.79 6.77 -8.59
C LEU A 744 -0.39 6.14 -8.65
N PHE A 745 0.07 5.78 -9.84
CA PHE A 745 1.42 5.26 -10.07
C PHE A 745 2.48 6.28 -9.66
N ASP A 746 2.38 7.51 -10.14
CA ASP A 746 3.34 8.58 -9.85
C ASP A 746 3.35 8.95 -8.35
N ALA A 747 2.22 8.84 -7.66
CA ALA A 747 2.13 9.14 -6.23
C ALA A 747 2.57 7.98 -5.31
N GLN A 748 2.39 6.72 -5.71
CA GLN A 748 2.59 5.57 -4.82
C GLN A 748 3.70 4.60 -5.27
N VAL A 749 3.93 4.46 -6.57
CA VAL A 749 4.86 3.46 -7.13
C VAL A 749 6.18 4.10 -7.53
N LYS A 750 6.13 5.22 -8.26
CA LYS A 750 7.31 5.92 -8.74
C LYS A 750 8.28 6.32 -7.61
N PRO A 751 7.83 6.87 -6.44
CA PRO A 751 8.73 7.16 -5.33
C PRO A 751 9.38 5.91 -4.70
N MET A 752 8.71 4.75 -4.80
CA MET A 752 9.30 3.47 -4.34
C MET A 752 10.38 2.98 -5.29
N LEU A 753 10.18 3.14 -6.61
CA LEU A 753 11.15 2.77 -7.64
C LEU A 753 12.38 3.68 -7.64
N LEU A 754 12.18 4.97 -7.37
CA LEU A 754 13.24 5.99 -7.36
C LEU A 754 13.82 6.26 -5.96
N TYR A 755 13.56 5.39 -4.97
CA TYR A 755 14.15 5.55 -3.65
C TYR A 755 15.68 5.46 -3.72
N ALA A 756 16.39 6.42 -3.12
CA ALA A 756 17.83 6.58 -3.17
C ALA A 756 18.41 6.65 -4.62
N ALA A 757 17.61 7.09 -5.60
CA ALA A 757 18.09 7.29 -6.97
C ALA A 757 19.22 8.33 -7.06
N GLU A 758 19.34 9.19 -6.08
CA GLU A 758 20.47 10.10 -5.89
C GLU A 758 21.83 9.37 -5.92
N ILE A 759 21.85 8.10 -5.50
CA ILE A 759 23.07 7.30 -5.36
C ILE A 759 23.32 6.40 -6.57
N TRP A 760 22.29 5.71 -7.05
CA TRP A 760 22.38 4.73 -8.14
C TRP A 760 21.84 5.23 -9.49
N GLY A 761 21.12 6.36 -9.51
CA GLY A 761 20.34 6.82 -10.67
C GLY A 761 21.14 7.33 -11.86
N TRP A 762 22.46 7.38 -11.75
CA TRP A 762 23.38 7.65 -12.85
C TRP A 762 23.54 6.47 -13.81
N ARG A 763 23.17 5.25 -13.38
CA ARG A 763 23.12 4.04 -14.18
C ARG A 763 21.75 3.86 -14.80
N ASP A 764 21.71 3.33 -15.99
CA ASP A 764 20.47 2.86 -16.60
C ASP A 764 20.16 1.47 -16.04
N VAL A 765 19.21 1.38 -15.10
CA VAL A 765 18.89 0.14 -14.39
C VAL A 765 17.66 -0.52 -14.99
N ASP A 766 17.86 -1.52 -15.87
CA ASP A 766 16.79 -2.26 -16.55
C ASP A 766 15.74 -2.85 -15.60
N ILE A 767 16.14 -3.27 -14.39
CA ILE A 767 15.26 -3.85 -13.39
C ILE A 767 14.16 -2.84 -12.98
N ILE A 768 14.55 -1.59 -12.75
CA ILE A 768 13.63 -0.49 -12.39
C ILE A 768 12.69 -0.19 -13.56
N GLU A 769 13.26 -0.08 -14.76
CA GLU A 769 12.48 0.20 -15.97
C GLU A 769 11.54 -0.94 -16.33
N SER A 770 11.93 -2.20 -16.10
CA SER A 770 11.04 -3.36 -16.29
C SER A 770 9.79 -3.30 -15.42
N ALA A 771 9.91 -2.78 -14.19
CA ALA A 771 8.76 -2.59 -13.30
C ALA A 771 7.84 -1.44 -13.75
N HIS A 772 8.40 -0.37 -14.31
CA HIS A 772 7.63 0.71 -14.95
C HIS A 772 6.88 0.21 -16.18
N LEU A 773 7.59 -0.46 -17.10
CA LEU A 773 7.00 -1.06 -18.29
C LEU A 773 5.94 -2.12 -17.96
N PHE A 774 6.14 -2.88 -16.89
CA PHE A 774 5.11 -3.80 -16.39
C PHE A 774 3.81 -3.05 -16.08
N ALA A 775 3.87 -1.89 -15.40
CA ALA A 775 2.69 -1.08 -15.12
C ALA A 775 2.03 -0.56 -16.42
N CYS A 776 2.83 -0.06 -17.37
CA CYS A 776 2.36 0.42 -18.67
C CYS A 776 1.68 -0.70 -19.48
N LYS A 777 2.31 -1.88 -19.55
CA LYS A 777 1.76 -3.03 -20.28
C LYS A 777 0.48 -3.58 -19.63
N ARG A 778 0.39 -3.56 -18.29
CA ARG A 778 -0.81 -4.00 -17.56
C ARG A 778 -2.02 -3.09 -17.77
N ILE A 779 -1.83 -1.77 -17.78
CA ILE A 779 -2.96 -0.85 -18.06
C ILE A 779 -3.41 -0.93 -19.52
N LEU A 780 -2.51 -1.19 -20.45
CA LEU A 780 -2.82 -1.44 -21.88
C LEU A 780 -3.40 -2.85 -22.11
N ASN A 781 -3.34 -3.74 -21.15
CA ASN A 781 -3.76 -5.14 -21.27
C ASN A 781 -3.05 -5.90 -22.40
N VAL A 782 -1.73 -5.71 -22.50
CA VAL A 782 -0.87 -6.37 -23.50
C VAL A 782 0.18 -7.29 -22.86
N SER A 783 0.78 -8.16 -23.65
CA SER A 783 1.81 -9.11 -23.22
C SER A 783 3.08 -8.39 -22.73
N ASN A 784 3.79 -9.00 -21.79
CA ASN A 784 5.13 -8.55 -21.40
C ASN A 784 6.13 -8.54 -22.56
N LYS A 785 5.91 -9.35 -23.60
CA LYS A 785 6.74 -9.42 -24.83
C LYS A 785 6.48 -8.26 -25.81
N THR A 786 5.44 -7.44 -25.60
CA THR A 786 5.16 -6.26 -26.42
C THR A 786 6.36 -5.31 -26.43
N PRO A 787 6.77 -4.77 -27.58
CA PRO A 787 7.92 -3.89 -27.69
C PRO A 787 7.79 -2.66 -26.77
N ASN A 788 8.88 -2.33 -26.09
CA ASN A 788 8.90 -1.24 -25.11
C ASN A 788 8.64 0.11 -25.78
N HIS A 789 9.16 0.33 -26.97
CA HIS A 789 9.02 1.61 -27.68
C HIS A 789 7.58 1.90 -28.09
N MET A 790 6.84 0.87 -28.52
CA MET A 790 5.40 0.99 -28.77
C MET A 790 4.62 1.24 -27.47
N THR A 791 5.01 0.56 -26.38
CA THR A 791 4.39 0.75 -25.06
C THR A 791 4.56 2.19 -24.58
N TYR A 792 5.75 2.77 -24.71
CA TYR A 792 6.03 4.16 -24.39
C TYR A 792 5.22 5.12 -25.30
N GLY A 793 5.23 4.88 -26.61
CA GLY A 793 4.48 5.71 -27.55
C GLY A 793 2.98 5.75 -27.28
N GLU A 794 2.34 4.61 -26.98
CA GLU A 794 0.90 4.58 -26.66
C GLU A 794 0.57 5.25 -25.32
N THR A 795 1.41 5.04 -24.30
CA THR A 795 1.16 5.60 -22.96
C THR A 795 1.65 7.02 -22.78
N GLY A 796 2.52 7.53 -23.67
CA GLY A 796 3.19 8.83 -23.52
C GLY A 796 4.06 8.91 -22.27
N ARG A 797 4.58 7.77 -21.79
CA ARG A 797 5.41 7.70 -20.57
C ARG A 797 6.88 7.69 -20.91
N TYR A 798 7.64 8.57 -20.25
CA TYR A 798 9.09 8.58 -20.37
C TYR A 798 9.73 7.55 -19.44
N PRO A 799 10.89 6.98 -19.81
CA PRO A 799 11.65 6.08 -18.95
C PRO A 799 12.04 6.74 -17.63
N LEU A 800 12.02 5.96 -16.55
CA LEU A 800 12.32 6.47 -15.20
C LEU A 800 13.80 6.85 -15.01
N HIS A 801 14.72 6.36 -15.85
CA HIS A 801 16.14 6.76 -15.79
C HIS A 801 16.34 8.28 -15.99
N ILE A 802 15.43 8.95 -16.72
CA ILE A 802 15.44 10.41 -16.87
C ILE A 802 15.28 11.09 -15.49
N ASP A 803 14.24 10.69 -14.74
CA ASP A 803 14.02 11.23 -13.40
C ASP A 803 15.12 10.83 -12.40
N ALA A 804 15.70 9.62 -12.56
CA ALA A 804 16.79 9.12 -11.74
C ALA A 804 18.09 9.96 -11.97
N LYS A 805 18.46 10.22 -13.22
CA LYS A 805 19.59 11.10 -13.57
C LYS A 805 19.41 12.51 -13.01
N VAL A 806 18.21 13.08 -13.15
CA VAL A 806 17.89 14.40 -12.56
C VAL A 806 18.00 14.38 -11.03
N ALA A 807 17.59 13.28 -10.37
CA ALA A 807 17.74 13.14 -8.91
C ALA A 807 19.23 13.09 -8.49
N THR A 808 20.06 12.36 -9.23
CA THR A 808 21.53 12.29 -9.00
C THR A 808 22.16 13.67 -9.12
N VAL A 809 21.90 14.42 -10.20
CA VAL A 809 22.44 15.77 -10.40
C VAL A 809 21.93 16.75 -9.34
N ARG A 810 20.65 16.69 -8.97
CA ARG A 810 20.08 17.49 -7.88
C ARG A 810 20.82 17.22 -6.56
N TYR A 811 21.13 15.95 -6.26
CA TYR A 811 21.85 15.60 -5.06
C TYR A 811 23.30 16.12 -5.09
N TRP A 812 23.98 16.05 -6.25
CA TRP A 812 25.28 16.65 -6.44
C TRP A 812 25.27 18.15 -6.12
N LEU A 813 24.33 18.92 -6.68
CA LEU A 813 24.16 20.36 -6.37
C LEU A 813 23.94 20.60 -4.87
N LYS A 814 23.09 19.77 -4.23
CA LYS A 814 22.84 19.84 -2.78
C LYS A 814 24.14 19.64 -1.99
N VAL A 815 24.93 18.62 -2.33
CA VAL A 815 26.16 18.28 -1.61
C VAL A 815 27.26 19.34 -1.84
N MET A 816 27.34 19.90 -3.05
CA MET A 816 28.28 20.99 -3.36
C MET A 816 28.09 22.19 -2.43
N LYS A 817 26.84 22.53 -2.08
CA LYS A 817 26.50 23.64 -1.17
C LYS A 817 26.61 23.31 0.33
N MET A 818 26.86 22.08 0.69
CA MET A 818 27.02 21.69 2.09
C MET A 818 28.32 22.24 2.67
N PRO A 819 28.34 22.62 3.96
CA PRO A 819 29.57 22.93 4.67
C PRO A 819 30.54 21.74 4.69
N ASN A 820 31.87 22.05 4.73
CA ASN A 820 32.90 21.02 4.61
C ASN A 820 32.92 20.01 5.77
N HIS A 821 32.38 20.35 6.94
CA HIS A 821 32.27 19.43 8.08
C HIS A 821 31.20 18.34 7.88
N ARG A 822 30.27 18.53 6.94
CA ARG A 822 29.23 17.53 6.65
C ARG A 822 29.78 16.28 5.98
N LEU A 823 29.45 15.10 6.49
CA LEU A 823 29.94 13.82 5.97
C LEU A 823 29.68 13.61 4.45
N PRO A 824 28.50 13.94 3.87
CA PRO A 824 28.33 13.84 2.43
C PRO A 824 29.24 14.75 1.63
N LYS A 825 29.58 15.96 2.15
CA LYS A 825 30.55 16.86 1.52
C LYS A 825 31.92 16.26 1.54
N GLN A 826 32.36 15.71 2.69
CA GLN A 826 33.67 15.05 2.80
C GLN A 826 33.75 13.81 1.89
N ALA A 827 32.66 13.05 1.76
CA ALA A 827 32.55 11.94 0.82
C ALA A 827 32.75 12.41 -0.64
N LEU A 828 32.11 13.51 -1.02
CA LEU A 828 32.30 14.11 -2.35
C LEU A 828 33.74 14.57 -2.56
N LEU A 829 34.34 15.31 -1.61
CA LEU A 829 35.73 15.76 -1.70
C LEU A 829 36.71 14.58 -1.82
N SER A 830 36.46 13.48 -1.10
CA SER A 830 37.24 12.26 -1.23
C SER A 830 37.16 11.65 -2.63
N MET A 831 35.99 11.66 -3.26
CA MET A 831 35.84 11.20 -4.65
C MET A 831 36.57 12.12 -5.65
N MET A 832 36.53 13.44 -5.43
CA MET A 832 37.24 14.42 -6.26
C MET A 832 38.74 14.15 -6.22
N THR A 833 39.34 14.05 -5.03
CA THR A 833 40.76 13.77 -4.85
C THR A 833 41.20 12.46 -5.49
N ILE A 834 40.37 11.42 -5.45
CA ILE A 834 40.70 10.13 -6.11
C ILE A 834 40.65 10.29 -7.62
N HIS A 835 39.68 11.01 -8.15
CA HIS A 835 39.55 11.24 -9.59
C HIS A 835 40.71 12.08 -10.17
N GLU A 836 41.13 13.11 -9.43
CA GLU A 836 42.26 13.97 -9.84
C GLU A 836 43.60 13.22 -9.87
N ARG A 837 43.79 12.20 -9.01
CA ARG A 837 45.02 11.39 -8.95
C ARG A 837 45.12 10.32 -10.03
N ASP A 838 44.01 9.88 -10.60
CA ASP A 838 43.95 8.75 -11.55
C ASP A 838 42.93 9.05 -12.65
N GLU A 839 43.28 9.97 -13.57
CA GLU A 839 42.43 10.29 -14.74
C GLU A 839 42.19 9.10 -15.68
N ASN A 840 43.08 8.10 -15.65
CA ASN A 840 43.00 6.89 -16.44
C ASN A 840 42.18 5.75 -15.77
N ASP A 841 41.64 5.97 -14.59
CA ASP A 841 40.77 4.97 -13.96
C ASP A 841 39.49 4.76 -14.76
N LYS A 842 39.46 3.71 -15.57
CA LYS A 842 38.30 3.30 -16.39
C LYS A 842 37.05 2.99 -15.56
N ARG A 843 37.12 3.06 -14.24
CA ARG A 843 35.99 2.83 -13.34
C ARG A 843 35.12 4.08 -13.29
N ILE A 844 33.92 3.98 -13.85
CA ILE A 844 32.94 5.06 -13.79
C ILE A 844 32.36 5.07 -12.37
N GLY A 845 32.86 5.99 -11.53
CA GLY A 845 32.31 6.27 -10.22
C GLY A 845 31.12 7.26 -10.29
N TRP A 846 30.44 7.44 -9.17
CA TRP A 846 29.32 8.37 -9.07
C TRP A 846 29.69 9.80 -9.51
N TYR A 847 30.83 10.31 -9.05
CA TYR A 847 31.33 11.64 -9.38
C TYR A 847 31.59 11.83 -10.87
N THR A 848 32.31 10.89 -11.49
CA THR A 848 32.60 10.89 -12.93
C THR A 848 31.33 10.76 -13.77
N ALA A 849 30.35 9.98 -13.30
CA ALA A 849 29.08 9.79 -13.99
C ALA A 849 28.23 11.07 -13.98
N VAL A 850 28.25 11.86 -12.91
CA VAL A 850 27.58 13.17 -12.87
C VAL A 850 28.23 14.12 -13.87
N LYS A 851 29.59 14.21 -13.90
CA LYS A 851 30.36 15.00 -14.88
C LYS A 851 29.97 14.62 -16.31
N ARG A 852 29.97 13.32 -16.62
CA ARG A 852 29.59 12.80 -17.95
C ARG A 852 28.14 13.15 -18.29
N CYS A 853 27.21 12.94 -17.37
CA CYS A 853 25.79 13.28 -17.59
C CYS A 853 25.62 14.76 -17.95
N LEU A 854 26.35 15.66 -17.31
CA LEU A 854 26.31 17.08 -17.62
C LEU A 854 26.98 17.40 -18.96
N ALA A 855 28.13 16.82 -19.24
CA ALA A 855 28.88 17.00 -20.49
C ALA A 855 28.07 16.53 -21.70
N ASP A 856 27.53 15.29 -21.65
CA ASP A 856 26.76 14.68 -22.73
C ASP A 856 25.48 15.45 -23.08
N ASN A 857 24.98 16.27 -22.15
CA ASN A 857 23.78 17.08 -22.35
C ASN A 857 24.07 18.58 -22.56
N GLY A 858 25.35 18.98 -22.72
CA GLY A 858 25.76 20.35 -23.01
C GLY A 858 25.80 21.29 -21.80
N PHE A 859 25.92 20.74 -20.60
CA PHE A 859 25.95 21.50 -19.34
C PHE A 859 27.30 21.41 -18.60
N LEU A 860 28.42 21.15 -19.31
CA LEU A 860 29.73 20.98 -18.69
C LEU A 860 30.13 22.21 -17.88
N LYS A 861 29.82 23.43 -18.33
CA LYS A 861 30.07 24.67 -17.62
C LYS A 861 29.48 24.70 -16.20
N VAL A 862 28.28 24.12 -15.99
CA VAL A 862 27.69 24.04 -14.64
C VAL A 862 28.54 23.16 -13.71
N TRP A 863 29.20 22.14 -14.27
CA TRP A 863 30.14 21.33 -13.52
C TRP A 863 31.43 22.11 -13.18
N GLU A 864 31.99 22.82 -14.14
CA GLU A 864 33.21 23.62 -13.96
C GLU A 864 33.00 24.75 -12.95
N ASP A 865 31.86 25.44 -12.99
CA ASP A 865 31.45 26.47 -12.05
C ASP A 865 31.09 25.91 -10.65
N GLY A 866 31.10 24.58 -10.45
CA GLY A 866 30.74 23.93 -9.20
C GLY A 866 29.26 24.03 -8.81
N GLY A 867 28.37 24.39 -9.75
CA GLY A 867 26.96 24.54 -9.53
C GLY A 867 26.28 25.65 -10.32
N THR A 868 25.14 26.10 -9.86
CA THR A 868 24.38 27.20 -10.48
C THR A 868 23.58 27.97 -9.43
N THR A 869 23.25 29.23 -9.70
CA THR A 869 22.43 30.09 -8.83
C THR A 869 20.95 29.67 -8.84
N ASP A 870 20.38 29.37 -10.02
CA ASP A 870 18.99 28.90 -10.16
C ASP A 870 18.94 27.40 -10.46
N GLU A 871 19.05 26.62 -9.40
CA GLU A 871 18.97 25.16 -9.49
C GLU A 871 17.65 24.65 -10.07
N LYS A 872 16.53 25.32 -9.76
CA LYS A 872 15.21 24.87 -10.21
C LYS A 872 15.04 25.00 -11.71
N ALA A 873 15.43 26.13 -12.27
CA ALA A 873 15.42 26.38 -13.71
C ALA A 873 16.41 25.44 -14.43
N PHE A 874 17.62 25.28 -13.88
CA PHE A 874 18.63 24.38 -14.43
C PHE A 874 18.15 22.93 -14.48
N LEU A 875 17.64 22.38 -13.38
CA LEU A 875 17.14 20.99 -13.34
C LEU A 875 15.97 20.76 -14.27
N ARG A 876 15.15 21.79 -14.54
CA ARG A 876 14.10 21.74 -15.57
C ARG A 876 14.71 21.64 -16.96
N LYS A 877 15.67 22.53 -17.31
CA LYS A 877 16.39 22.50 -18.59
C LYS A 877 17.09 21.15 -18.81
N LEU A 878 17.76 20.61 -17.80
CA LEU A 878 18.40 19.30 -17.89
C LEU A 878 17.36 18.20 -18.18
N LYS A 879 16.25 18.22 -17.48
CA LYS A 879 15.17 17.26 -17.71
C LYS A 879 14.60 17.37 -19.13
N ASP A 880 14.35 18.57 -19.59
CA ASP A 880 13.83 18.82 -20.94
C ASP A 880 14.81 18.33 -22.02
N LYS A 881 16.11 18.52 -21.80
CA LYS A 881 17.17 17.98 -22.69
C LYS A 881 17.21 16.46 -22.70
N LEU A 882 17.12 15.82 -21.54
CA LEU A 882 17.07 14.36 -21.45
C LEU A 882 15.80 13.77 -22.11
N VAL A 883 14.66 14.45 -21.96
CA VAL A 883 13.42 14.10 -22.62
C VAL A 883 13.57 14.23 -24.14
N PHE A 884 14.09 15.34 -24.61
CA PHE A 884 14.36 15.57 -26.03
C PHE A 884 15.27 14.48 -26.63
N ASN A 885 16.37 14.17 -25.97
CA ASN A 885 17.31 13.12 -26.42
C ASN A 885 16.62 11.74 -26.47
N PHE A 886 15.75 11.44 -25.53
CA PHE A 886 14.95 10.22 -25.56
C PHE A 886 13.97 10.21 -26.73
N GLU A 887 13.25 11.30 -27.00
CA GLU A 887 12.32 11.39 -28.11
C GLU A 887 13.02 11.22 -29.48
N GLN A 888 14.20 11.84 -29.67
CA GLN A 888 15.01 11.63 -30.86
C GLN A 888 15.45 10.18 -31.03
N SER A 889 15.94 9.56 -29.95
CA SER A 889 16.31 8.13 -29.96
C SER A 889 15.11 7.22 -30.21
N TRP A 890 13.93 7.57 -29.69
CA TRP A 890 12.70 6.84 -29.92
C TRP A 890 12.27 6.91 -31.39
N LEU A 891 12.28 8.10 -32.00
CA LEU A 891 11.98 8.31 -33.42
C LEU A 891 12.95 7.51 -34.31
N GLN A 892 14.25 7.64 -34.10
CA GLN A 892 15.28 6.93 -34.85
C GLN A 892 15.09 5.40 -34.82
N ARG A 893 14.77 4.84 -33.63
CA ARG A 893 14.49 3.40 -33.49
C ARG A 893 13.17 2.99 -34.15
N MET A 894 12.18 3.87 -34.19
CA MET A 894 10.93 3.60 -34.90
C MET A 894 11.16 3.56 -36.43
N GLU A 895 12.03 4.42 -36.96
CA GLU A 895 12.35 4.47 -38.40
C GLU A 895 13.23 3.32 -38.83
N SER A 896 14.24 2.95 -38.06
CA SER A 896 15.22 1.93 -38.42
C SER A 896 14.72 0.48 -38.30
N SER A 897 13.58 0.22 -37.70
CA SER A 897 13.11 -1.14 -37.43
C SER A 897 11.95 -1.55 -38.34
N GLU A 898 12.11 -2.59 -39.09
CA GLU A 898 11.03 -3.23 -39.87
C GLU A 898 9.90 -3.74 -38.98
N ARG A 899 10.21 -4.06 -37.74
CA ARG A 899 9.24 -4.54 -36.75
C ARG A 899 8.16 -3.52 -36.43
N PHE A 900 8.41 -2.23 -36.73
CA PHE A 900 7.49 -1.13 -36.46
C PHE A 900 6.89 -0.56 -37.75
N SER A 901 6.98 -1.27 -38.88
CA SER A 901 6.55 -0.79 -40.20
C SER A 901 5.14 -0.20 -40.21
N SER A 902 4.14 -0.91 -39.69
CA SER A 902 2.76 -0.41 -39.60
C SER A 902 2.60 0.67 -38.51
N TYR A 903 3.25 0.52 -37.35
CA TYR A 903 3.10 1.46 -36.25
C TYR A 903 3.68 2.86 -36.56
N LYS A 904 4.82 2.92 -37.23
CA LYS A 904 5.47 4.20 -37.62
C LYS A 904 4.67 5.02 -38.63
N THR A 905 3.75 4.42 -39.41
CA THR A 905 2.97 5.15 -40.42
C THR A 905 2.00 6.15 -39.74
N PHE A 906 1.42 5.76 -38.61
CA PHE A 906 0.44 6.59 -37.88
C PHE A 906 0.92 7.17 -36.57
N LYS A 907 2.01 6.69 -35.94
CA LYS A 907 2.53 7.23 -34.67
C LYS A 907 3.74 8.11 -34.90
N LYS A 908 3.53 9.40 -35.16
CA LYS A 908 4.58 10.39 -35.48
C LYS A 908 5.04 11.19 -34.26
N VAL A 909 4.20 11.35 -33.24
CA VAL A 909 4.46 12.21 -32.08
C VAL A 909 4.44 11.39 -30.80
N PHE A 910 5.39 11.69 -29.88
CA PHE A 910 5.47 11.03 -28.60
C PHE A 910 4.48 11.66 -27.60
N LEU A 911 3.23 11.24 -27.62
CA LEU A 911 2.15 11.68 -26.74
C LEU A 911 1.28 10.48 -26.33
N ALA A 912 0.63 10.59 -25.16
CA ALA A 912 -0.36 9.58 -24.75
C ALA A 912 -1.56 9.61 -25.71
N GLU A 913 -2.02 8.46 -26.12
CA GLU A 913 -3.16 8.32 -27.03
C GLU A 913 -4.48 8.67 -26.34
N LEU A 914 -5.27 9.55 -26.96
CA LEU A 914 -6.53 10.04 -26.39
C LEU A 914 -7.57 8.94 -26.23
N TYR A 915 -7.66 8.03 -27.17
CA TYR A 915 -8.63 6.92 -27.15
C TYR A 915 -8.53 6.02 -25.90
N LEU A 916 -7.37 5.98 -25.25
CA LEU A 916 -7.16 5.22 -24.02
C LEU A 916 -8.11 5.64 -22.89
N ASN A 917 -8.57 6.88 -22.91
CA ASN A 917 -9.48 7.44 -21.90
C ASN A 917 -10.92 7.59 -22.43
N ASP A 918 -11.09 7.75 -23.74
CA ASP A 918 -12.37 8.04 -24.39
C ASP A 918 -13.18 6.75 -24.63
N ILE A 919 -12.51 5.64 -24.94
CA ILE A 919 -13.18 4.34 -25.11
C ILE A 919 -13.36 3.70 -23.73
N THR A 920 -14.54 3.89 -23.16
CA THR A 920 -14.86 3.39 -21.80
C THR A 920 -15.11 1.88 -21.74
N VAL A 921 -15.53 1.27 -22.86
CA VAL A 921 -15.79 -0.17 -22.96
C VAL A 921 -14.49 -0.92 -23.18
N LYS A 922 -14.06 -1.66 -22.15
CA LYS A 922 -12.75 -2.34 -22.11
C LYS A 922 -12.49 -3.19 -23.36
N LYS A 923 -13.45 -4.04 -23.78
CA LYS A 923 -13.25 -4.97 -24.90
C LYS A 923 -12.95 -4.25 -26.22
N PHE A 924 -13.59 -3.13 -26.50
CA PHE A 924 -13.35 -2.33 -27.71
C PHE A 924 -12.01 -1.61 -27.65
N ARG A 925 -11.68 -1.03 -26.49
CA ARG A 925 -10.38 -0.39 -26.28
C ARG A 925 -9.22 -1.39 -26.41
N ASP A 926 -9.32 -2.55 -25.80
CA ASP A 926 -8.29 -3.60 -25.86
C ASP A 926 -8.11 -4.12 -27.30
N ALA A 927 -9.20 -4.22 -28.08
CA ALA A 927 -9.13 -4.60 -29.50
C ALA A 927 -8.37 -3.56 -30.32
N LEU A 928 -8.67 -2.27 -30.15
CA LEU A 928 -7.97 -1.19 -30.84
C LEU A 928 -6.49 -1.12 -30.43
N ILE A 929 -6.17 -1.24 -29.12
CA ILE A 929 -4.77 -1.28 -28.66
C ILE A 929 -3.99 -2.40 -29.36
N ARG A 930 -4.55 -3.62 -29.36
CA ARG A 930 -3.88 -4.77 -29.98
C ARG A 930 -3.74 -4.61 -31.48
N PHE A 931 -4.74 -4.01 -32.13
CA PHE A 931 -4.69 -3.73 -33.55
C PHE A 931 -3.57 -2.75 -33.91
N ARG A 932 -3.52 -1.59 -33.23
CA ARG A 932 -2.47 -0.57 -33.41
C ARG A 932 -1.06 -1.11 -33.12
N LEU A 933 -0.91 -2.00 -32.15
CA LEU A 933 0.38 -2.61 -31.78
C LEU A 933 0.77 -3.83 -32.62
N GLY A 934 0.00 -4.19 -33.62
CA GLY A 934 0.25 -5.40 -34.44
C GLY A 934 0.18 -6.69 -33.62
N LEU A 935 -0.65 -6.71 -32.55
CA LEU A 935 -0.88 -7.85 -31.67
C LEU A 935 -2.24 -8.54 -31.97
N ASN A 936 -2.77 -8.33 -33.14
CA ASN A 936 -3.95 -8.99 -33.67
C ASN A 936 -3.61 -10.35 -34.30
N ASN A 937 -4.64 -11.11 -34.69
CA ASN A 937 -4.47 -12.45 -35.27
C ASN A 937 -4.48 -12.44 -36.81
N LEU A 938 -4.32 -11.27 -37.47
CA LEU A 938 -4.16 -11.22 -38.93
C LEU A 938 -2.91 -11.99 -39.35
N LYS A 939 -2.95 -12.62 -40.51
CA LYS A 939 -1.87 -13.52 -40.94
C LYS A 939 -0.53 -12.80 -41.11
N VAL A 940 -0.54 -11.54 -41.52
CA VAL A 940 0.67 -10.72 -41.65
C VAL A 940 1.38 -10.53 -40.29
N ASN A 941 0.63 -10.54 -39.18
CA ASN A 941 1.14 -10.34 -37.82
C ASN A 941 1.51 -11.63 -37.08
N ARG A 942 1.31 -12.80 -37.69
CA ARG A 942 1.71 -14.12 -37.15
C ARG A 942 3.19 -14.37 -37.42
N ARG A 943 4.08 -13.92 -36.56
CA ARG A 943 5.54 -13.87 -36.74
C ARG A 943 6.30 -15.16 -36.47
N PHE A 944 5.69 -16.22 -35.97
CA PHE A 944 6.38 -17.43 -35.45
C PHE A 944 5.82 -18.72 -36.06
N SER A 945 5.27 -18.67 -37.22
CA SER A 945 4.97 -19.88 -37.98
C SER A 945 5.99 -20.09 -39.10
N GLN A 946 6.32 -21.34 -39.32
CA GLN A 946 7.31 -21.87 -40.25
C GLN A 946 7.34 -21.12 -41.60
N SER A 947 8.50 -21.12 -42.25
CA SER A 947 8.86 -20.43 -43.50
C SER A 947 7.90 -20.60 -44.69
N ASN A 948 6.87 -21.43 -44.61
CA ASN A 948 5.88 -21.72 -45.66
C ASN A 948 4.45 -21.37 -45.26
N PHE A 949 4.24 -20.42 -44.32
CA PHE A 949 2.88 -20.06 -43.95
C PHE A 949 2.27 -19.12 -44.99
N ASP A 950 1.12 -19.53 -45.54
CA ASP A 950 0.30 -18.71 -46.39
C ASP A 950 -0.16 -17.46 -45.61
N LYS A 951 0.17 -16.26 -46.10
CA LYS A 951 -0.23 -14.95 -45.54
C LYS A 951 -1.50 -14.42 -46.17
N ASN A 952 -2.08 -15.15 -47.13
CA ASN A 952 -3.28 -14.74 -47.84
C ASN A 952 -4.54 -14.88 -46.95
N CYS A 953 -5.54 -14.09 -47.26
CA CYS A 953 -6.80 -14.06 -46.52
C CYS A 953 -7.53 -15.40 -46.62
N ASP A 954 -8.13 -15.89 -45.57
CA ASP A 954 -8.94 -17.13 -45.57
C ASP A 954 -10.24 -17.01 -46.35
N PHE A 955 -10.64 -15.78 -46.76
CA PHE A 955 -11.90 -15.49 -47.41
C PHE A 955 -11.75 -14.94 -48.86
N CYS A 956 -10.57 -14.47 -49.20
CA CYS A 956 -10.26 -13.88 -50.48
C CYS A 956 -9.05 -14.62 -51.08
N GLU A 957 -9.19 -15.17 -52.24
CA GLU A 957 -8.11 -15.90 -52.94
C GLU A 957 -6.99 -14.90 -53.31
N ASP A 958 -5.74 -15.29 -53.08
CA ASP A 958 -4.50 -14.57 -53.44
C ASP A 958 -4.33 -13.13 -52.93
N VAL A 959 -5.06 -12.72 -51.87
CA VAL A 959 -4.95 -11.40 -51.26
C VAL A 959 -4.29 -11.49 -49.87
N LEU A 960 -3.24 -10.68 -49.67
CA LEU A 960 -2.54 -10.60 -48.35
C LEU A 960 -3.49 -10.16 -47.23
N GLU A 961 -3.54 -10.89 -46.12
CA GLU A 961 -4.34 -10.52 -44.92
C GLU A 961 -3.59 -9.54 -44.04
N ASP A 962 -3.56 -8.28 -44.43
CA ASP A 962 -3.00 -7.16 -43.65
C ASP A 962 -4.08 -6.22 -43.08
N GLU A 963 -3.66 -5.11 -42.45
CA GLU A 963 -4.55 -4.12 -41.89
C GLU A 963 -5.37 -3.39 -42.95
N GLN A 964 -4.82 -3.17 -44.16
CA GLN A 964 -5.49 -2.54 -45.30
C GLN A 964 -6.65 -3.39 -45.75
N HIS A 965 -6.35 -4.67 -46.08
CA HIS A 965 -7.34 -5.63 -46.52
C HIS A 965 -8.47 -5.84 -45.47
N PHE A 966 -8.10 -5.99 -44.19
CA PHE A 966 -9.07 -6.16 -43.10
C PHE A 966 -10.01 -4.96 -42.98
N LEU A 967 -9.48 -3.73 -43.04
CA LEU A 967 -10.28 -2.52 -42.81
C LEU A 967 -11.14 -2.14 -44.02
N PHE A 968 -10.62 -2.29 -45.25
CA PHE A 968 -11.21 -1.65 -46.43
C PHE A 968 -11.67 -2.63 -47.52
N GLU A 969 -11.01 -3.75 -47.71
CA GLU A 969 -11.16 -4.54 -48.96
C GLU A 969 -11.95 -5.84 -48.77
N CYS A 970 -11.71 -6.58 -47.66
CA CYS A 970 -12.28 -7.91 -47.51
C CYS A 970 -13.83 -7.89 -47.54
N HIS A 971 -14.42 -8.62 -48.47
CA HIS A 971 -15.87 -8.73 -48.63
C HIS A 971 -16.57 -9.35 -47.40
N LYS A 972 -15.87 -10.23 -46.68
CA LYS A 972 -16.43 -10.91 -45.52
C LYS A 972 -16.80 -9.96 -44.40
N TYR A 973 -16.07 -8.85 -44.25
CA TYR A 973 -16.31 -7.85 -43.23
C TYR A 973 -17.24 -6.71 -43.68
N GLU A 974 -17.73 -6.72 -44.94
CA GLU A 974 -18.64 -5.67 -45.46
C GLU A 974 -19.84 -5.33 -44.58
N PRO A 975 -20.62 -6.31 -44.07
CA PRO A 975 -21.79 -5.97 -43.23
C PRO A 975 -21.44 -5.26 -41.92
N ILE A 976 -20.22 -5.55 -41.37
CA ILE A 976 -19.74 -4.88 -40.14
C ILE A 976 -19.17 -3.50 -40.54
N ARG A 977 -18.54 -3.36 -41.72
CA ARG A 977 -17.98 -2.12 -42.24
C ARG A 977 -19.09 -1.13 -42.52
N GLU A 978 -20.17 -1.52 -43.22
CA GLU A 978 -21.35 -0.69 -43.42
C GLU A 978 -21.97 -0.20 -42.10
N LYS A 979 -22.08 -1.07 -41.11
CA LYS A 979 -22.68 -0.74 -39.81
C LYS A 979 -21.90 0.29 -39.01
N TYR A 980 -20.57 0.24 -39.02
CA TYR A 980 -19.72 1.02 -38.12
C TYR A 980 -18.87 2.07 -38.83
N LEU A 981 -18.51 1.92 -40.09
CA LEU A 981 -17.58 2.76 -40.82
C LEU A 981 -18.15 3.48 -42.03
N HIS A 982 -19.37 3.15 -42.49
CA HIS A 982 -20.01 3.68 -43.71
C HIS A 982 -19.93 5.20 -43.86
N ARG A 983 -20.09 5.97 -42.76
CA ARG A 983 -20.04 7.45 -42.77
C ARG A 983 -18.68 8.04 -43.13
N TYR A 984 -17.62 7.24 -43.06
CA TYR A 984 -16.23 7.66 -43.25
C TYR A 984 -15.68 7.25 -44.64
N PHE A 985 -16.39 6.39 -45.38
CA PHE A 985 -15.98 5.94 -46.72
C PHE A 985 -16.45 6.83 -47.86
N ASN A 986 -17.35 7.82 -47.62
CA ASN A 986 -17.78 8.78 -48.62
C ASN A 986 -16.76 9.91 -48.89
N LEU A 987 -15.60 9.87 -48.19
CA LEU A 987 -14.47 10.76 -48.43
C LEU A 987 -13.42 9.95 -49.22
N ASP A 988 -13.26 10.21 -50.49
CA ASP A 988 -12.28 9.59 -51.36
C ASP A 988 -10.90 9.55 -50.68
N VAL A 989 -10.34 8.34 -50.56
CA VAL A 989 -8.98 8.06 -50.11
C VAL A 989 -8.70 8.30 -48.60
N ILE A 990 -9.23 7.49 -47.70
CA ILE A 990 -8.71 7.40 -46.32
C ILE A 990 -7.73 6.22 -46.21
N THR A 991 -6.50 6.49 -45.85
CA THR A 991 -5.48 5.43 -45.58
C THR A 991 -5.66 4.83 -44.18
N VAL A 992 -5.12 3.62 -43.94
CA VAL A 992 -5.03 2.99 -42.60
C VAL A 992 -4.41 3.94 -41.59
N ALA A 993 -3.39 4.70 -42.02
CA ALA A 993 -2.67 5.65 -41.15
C ALA A 993 -3.58 6.80 -40.71
N GLU A 994 -4.31 7.40 -41.59
CA GLU A 994 -5.24 8.52 -41.29
C GLU A 994 -6.38 8.06 -40.39
N LEU A 995 -6.95 6.87 -40.62
CA LEU A 995 -8.01 6.32 -39.82
C LEU A 995 -7.54 6.03 -38.38
N LEU A 996 -6.30 5.54 -38.19
CA LEU A 996 -5.72 5.27 -36.89
C LEU A 996 -5.17 6.51 -36.17
N GLN A 997 -4.97 7.64 -36.90
CA GLN A 997 -4.57 8.93 -36.35
C GLN A 997 -5.75 9.85 -35.99
N THR A 998 -6.97 9.50 -36.41
CA THR A 998 -8.14 10.35 -36.24
C THR A 998 -8.31 10.86 -34.80
N LEU A 999 -8.60 12.13 -34.66
CA LEU A 999 -8.95 12.77 -33.39
C LEU A 999 -10.47 12.82 -33.17
N ASP A 1000 -11.28 12.42 -34.15
CA ASP A 1000 -12.72 12.32 -34.00
C ASP A 1000 -13.07 11.14 -33.05
N LEU A 1001 -13.60 11.49 -31.89
CA LEU A 1001 -13.98 10.53 -30.86
C LEU A 1001 -15.10 9.59 -31.25
N ILE A 1002 -15.95 9.98 -32.18
CA ILE A 1002 -17.04 9.13 -32.68
C ILE A 1002 -16.44 8.11 -33.63
N CYS A 1003 -15.61 8.56 -34.58
CA CYS A 1003 -14.91 7.71 -35.51
C CYS A 1003 -14.07 6.65 -34.79
N ILE A 1004 -13.23 7.03 -33.82
CA ILE A 1004 -12.34 6.11 -33.12
C ILE A 1004 -13.10 5.07 -32.27
N ARG A 1005 -14.26 5.43 -31.74
CA ARG A 1005 -15.15 4.47 -31.04
C ARG A 1005 -15.78 3.47 -31.99
N GLN A 1006 -16.25 3.94 -33.16
CA GLN A 1006 -16.83 3.08 -34.19
C GLN A 1006 -15.77 2.15 -34.78
N LEU A 1007 -14.57 2.67 -35.05
CA LEU A 1007 -13.41 1.88 -35.48
C LEU A 1007 -13.08 0.78 -34.45
N ALA A 1008 -13.03 1.10 -33.17
CA ALA A 1008 -12.80 0.12 -32.11
C ALA A 1008 -13.88 -0.98 -32.04
N MET A 1009 -15.13 -0.61 -32.31
CA MET A 1009 -16.24 -1.58 -32.38
C MET A 1009 -16.12 -2.45 -33.62
N TYR A 1010 -15.81 -1.86 -34.79
CA TYR A 1010 -15.56 -2.61 -36.01
C TYR A 1010 -14.44 -3.65 -35.82
N ILE A 1011 -13.27 -3.21 -35.35
CA ILE A 1011 -12.11 -4.08 -35.09
C ILE A 1011 -12.50 -5.23 -34.14
N TYR A 1012 -13.22 -4.95 -33.07
CA TYR A 1012 -13.62 -5.98 -32.12
C TYR A 1012 -14.54 -7.03 -32.78
N TYR A 1013 -15.60 -6.61 -33.46
CA TYR A 1013 -16.57 -7.54 -34.07
C TYR A 1013 -15.98 -8.26 -35.28
N GLY A 1014 -15.14 -7.60 -36.09
CA GLY A 1014 -14.45 -8.25 -37.21
C GLY A 1014 -13.49 -9.36 -36.75
N LEU A 1015 -12.70 -9.08 -35.70
CA LEU A 1015 -11.78 -10.10 -35.13
C LEU A 1015 -12.54 -11.25 -34.43
N GLU A 1016 -13.70 -11.00 -33.82
CA GLU A 1016 -14.57 -12.05 -33.26
C GLU A 1016 -15.18 -12.91 -34.36
N MET A 1017 -15.64 -12.29 -35.45
CA MET A 1017 -16.17 -13.01 -36.63
C MET A 1017 -15.09 -13.94 -37.22
N ARG A 1018 -13.86 -13.44 -37.39
CA ARG A 1018 -12.72 -14.23 -37.87
C ARG A 1018 -12.41 -15.44 -36.95
N LYS A 1019 -12.46 -15.24 -35.64
CA LYS A 1019 -12.19 -16.27 -34.65
C LYS A 1019 -13.23 -17.39 -34.63
N ASN A 1020 -14.48 -17.09 -34.92
CA ASN A 1020 -15.54 -18.07 -34.98
C ASN A 1020 -15.42 -18.94 -36.26
N TYR A 1021 -15.02 -18.35 -37.37
CA TYR A 1021 -14.79 -19.07 -38.62
C TYR A 1021 -13.59 -20.03 -38.57
N SER A 1022 -12.52 -19.66 -37.85
CA SER A 1022 -11.37 -20.56 -37.66
C SER A 1022 -11.62 -21.72 -36.67
N LYS A 1023 -12.84 -21.84 -36.16
CA LYS A 1023 -13.29 -22.94 -35.29
C LYS A 1023 -14.26 -23.93 -35.99
N GLU A 1024 -14.86 -23.46 -37.07
CA GLU A 1024 -15.56 -24.30 -38.03
C GLU A 1024 -14.55 -24.93 -39.03
#